data_9616202a45cb1c8487643bbb5a727819
#
_entry.id   9616202a45cb1c8487643bbb5a727819
#
_cell.length_a   1.000
_cell.length_b   1.000
_cell.length_c   1.000
_cell.angle_alpha   90.00
_cell.angle_beta   90.00
_cell.angle_gamma   90.00
#
_symmetry.space_group_name_H-M   'P 1'
#
loop_
_entity.id
_entity.type
_entity.pdbx_description
1 polymer ?
#
loop_
_entity_poly.entity_id
_entity_poly.type
_entity_poly.pdbx_seq_one_letter_code
_entity_poly.pdbx_strand_id
1 'polypeptide(L)'
;FPVLTENFYIIKNGTSGAYTVQLKAASGSGATVTFAADDKGYKIIYLDGVATNTGVFDAALSSDGITFKEGGTNFTDSLLVGTDSTGTLSSAENNTGVGTGVLAALTSGTANVAVGKDALKANTTGASNVAVGMIATNFNTTGGNNIAIGCASLYDNTTGASNVAVGKSSLENNTTGSTNTAIGYLALCSSTTVGGSLALGACALMTSTSGTGNTALGHRALVCNTTGSQNVAIAFRALKCNTTGANNIAISYESLCANTTGDNNTAVGFRSLYANTTADSNTSMGYNSLCSNTTGAENTAVGAFGLTANTTGTLNTAVGFGSLQSNTTGSNNTAVGCGSLQANTTASSNTAVGHNSLDANTTGANNSAFGLNSLTSNTTGIQNTALGRSTLSTNSTGVENVAIGNNSMLQNTTGNSNTAVGCGSLDANTTASQNVAVGYESLGLNTTGAENTAVGSKSMDANTTGGEHVAVGTDALGANTTGNGSTAVGVKALFTATTADSNTAVGNNAMRKTTTGGGNTAVGDQTLICNTTGANNTTVGKDALGKTTTGSGNTSIGQGALNSVTSGSQNVAIGFNAGAQGAMIDITGENNRAIFGHTDVTNAYVKVAFTVTSDARDKTNFGTVPHGLDFVNQLNPVSFQFKKSRDNDTPHGDLRYGFKAQDIMALEGDNPVIIDNEFEDALKYKGEHLVPVLVNAIKELSETNKDLKSRIEALESN
;
A
#
# COMPACT_ATOMS: atom_id res chain seq x y z
N PHE A 1 8.80 -15.92 -97.72
CA PHE A 1 9.09 -16.65 -96.47
C PHE A 1 9.87 -17.94 -96.81
N PRO A 2 10.82 -18.34 -96.00
CA PRO A 2 11.50 -19.63 -96.19
C PRO A 2 10.52 -20.79 -96.12
N VAL A 3 10.66 -21.74 -97.01
CA VAL A 3 9.87 -23.00 -97.00
C VAL A 3 10.62 -23.99 -96.05
N LEU A 4 9.86 -24.91 -95.46
CA LEU A 4 10.36 -25.94 -94.56
C LEU A 4 10.69 -25.48 -93.07
N THR A 5 10.18 -24.33 -92.62
CA THR A 5 10.22 -23.93 -91.23
C THR A 5 8.84 -23.58 -90.71
N GLU A 6 8.48 -24.19 -89.56
CA GLU A 6 7.26 -23.80 -88.85
C GLU A 6 7.61 -22.57 -87.99
N ASN A 7 7.00 -21.44 -88.21
CA ASN A 7 7.21 -20.21 -87.40
C ASN A 7 5.98 -19.31 -87.44
N PHE A 8 5.86 -18.54 -86.34
CA PHE A 8 4.92 -17.43 -86.27
C PHE A 8 5.61 -16.12 -86.60
N TYR A 9 5.00 -15.28 -87.41
CA TYR A 9 5.46 -13.94 -87.74
C TYR A 9 4.41 -12.91 -87.45
N ILE A 10 4.78 -11.78 -86.90
CA ILE A 10 3.93 -10.61 -86.74
C ILE A 10 4.32 -9.63 -87.84
N ILE A 11 3.37 -9.34 -88.71
CA ILE A 11 3.63 -8.48 -89.88
C ILE A 11 2.63 -7.31 -89.85
N LYS A 12 3.15 -6.08 -89.99
CA LYS A 12 2.38 -4.86 -90.11
C LYS A 12 2.26 -4.42 -91.53
N ASN A 13 1.04 -4.09 -92.01
CA ASN A 13 0.89 -3.39 -93.27
C ASN A 13 1.21 -1.90 -93.15
N GLY A 14 2.42 -1.50 -93.49
CA GLY A 14 2.92 -0.12 -93.39
C GLY A 14 2.74 0.69 -94.72
N THR A 15 1.97 0.24 -95.63
CA THR A 15 1.78 0.97 -96.94
C THR A 15 1.01 2.28 -96.70
N SER A 16 1.42 3.35 -97.42
CA SER A 16 0.81 4.69 -97.29
C SER A 16 -0.36 4.95 -98.16
N GLY A 17 -0.91 3.95 -98.90
CA GLY A 17 -2.02 4.08 -99.82
C GLY A 17 -3.05 2.97 -99.64
N ALA A 18 -4.21 3.06 -100.39
CA ALA A 18 -5.26 2.06 -100.36
C ALA A 18 -4.89 0.86 -101.24
N TYR A 19 -3.84 0.13 -100.86
CA TYR A 19 -3.37 -1.04 -101.60
C TYR A 19 -3.59 -2.33 -100.83
N THR A 20 -4.04 -3.37 -101.55
CA THR A 20 -4.12 -4.73 -101.02
C THR A 20 -2.70 -5.33 -100.96
N VAL A 21 -2.27 -5.83 -99.82
CA VAL A 21 -0.97 -6.53 -99.67
C VAL A 21 -1.23 -8.02 -99.48
N GLN A 22 -0.66 -8.84 -100.35
CA GLN A 22 -0.76 -10.30 -100.25
C GLN A 22 0.59 -10.89 -99.86
N LEU A 23 0.55 -11.73 -98.85
CA LEU A 23 1.72 -12.56 -98.40
C LEU A 23 1.52 -13.95 -98.98
N LYS A 24 2.51 -14.43 -99.70
CA LYS A 24 2.46 -15.73 -100.38
C LYS A 24 3.75 -16.51 -100.08
N ALA A 25 3.62 -17.80 -99.97
CA ALA A 25 4.83 -18.64 -99.85
C ALA A 25 5.66 -18.52 -101.15
N ALA A 26 6.98 -18.62 -101.02
CA ALA A 26 7.91 -18.47 -102.16
C ALA A 26 7.78 -19.60 -103.18
N SER A 27 7.26 -20.72 -102.81
CA SER A 27 7.07 -21.87 -103.71
C SER A 27 5.74 -22.59 -103.42
N GLY A 28 5.10 -23.13 -104.47
CA GLY A 28 3.86 -23.92 -104.40
C GLY A 28 2.56 -23.14 -104.53
N SER A 29 1.42 -23.83 -104.53
CA SER A 29 0.08 -23.32 -104.63
C SER A 29 -0.66 -23.08 -103.33
N GLY A 30 0.17 -22.86 -102.24
CA GLY A 30 -0.38 -22.70 -100.90
C GLY A 30 -1.28 -21.47 -100.72
N ALA A 31 -1.97 -21.47 -99.60
CA ALA A 31 -2.88 -20.35 -99.25
C ALA A 31 -2.08 -19.04 -99.06
N THR A 32 -2.72 -17.93 -99.33
CA THR A 32 -2.20 -16.58 -99.18
C THR A 32 -2.93 -15.82 -98.12
N VAL A 33 -2.24 -15.02 -97.32
CA VAL A 33 -2.83 -14.07 -96.36
C VAL A 33 -2.81 -12.68 -97.00
N THR A 34 -3.99 -12.06 -97.07
CA THR A 34 -4.17 -10.75 -97.65
C THR A 34 -4.52 -9.69 -96.62
N PHE A 35 -3.82 -8.56 -96.66
CA PHE A 35 -4.28 -7.34 -96.01
C PHE A 35 -5.17 -6.60 -97.01
N ALA A 36 -6.36 -6.29 -96.61
CA ALA A 36 -7.24 -5.43 -97.40
C ALA A 36 -6.67 -4.02 -97.59
N ALA A 37 -7.16 -3.25 -98.54
CA ALA A 37 -6.57 -1.93 -98.81
C ALA A 37 -6.68 -0.93 -97.64
N ASP A 38 -7.65 -1.13 -96.78
CA ASP A 38 -7.92 -0.34 -95.58
C ASP A 38 -7.33 -0.96 -94.30
N ASP A 39 -6.81 -2.19 -94.39
CA ASP A 39 -6.24 -2.91 -93.25
C ASP A 39 -4.76 -2.50 -93.03
N LYS A 40 -4.57 -1.58 -92.14
CA LYS A 40 -3.21 -1.07 -91.76
C LYS A 40 -2.68 -1.70 -90.46
N GLY A 41 -3.36 -2.68 -89.92
CA GLY A 41 -3.00 -3.37 -88.71
C GLY A 41 -1.87 -4.39 -88.84
N TYR A 42 -1.67 -5.13 -87.75
CA TYR A 42 -0.77 -6.26 -87.72
C TYR A 42 -1.48 -7.57 -87.97
N LYS A 43 -0.85 -8.50 -88.67
CA LYS A 43 -1.29 -9.89 -88.72
C LYS A 43 -0.23 -10.84 -88.20
N ILE A 44 -0.72 -11.83 -87.49
CA ILE A 44 0.12 -12.95 -87.03
C ILE A 44 -0.09 -14.05 -88.07
N ILE A 45 0.96 -14.45 -88.75
CA ILE A 45 0.93 -15.51 -89.75
C ILE A 45 1.69 -16.73 -89.25
N TYR A 46 1.20 -17.89 -89.58
CA TYR A 46 1.78 -19.18 -89.33
C TYR A 46 2.21 -19.85 -90.64
N LEU A 47 3.40 -20.37 -90.66
CA LEU A 47 3.91 -21.21 -91.72
C LEU A 47 3.97 -22.67 -91.29
N ASP A 48 3.32 -23.57 -91.95
CA ASP A 48 3.23 -24.97 -91.57
C ASP A 48 4.47 -25.83 -91.84
N GLY A 49 5.42 -25.28 -92.62
CA GLY A 49 6.70 -25.96 -92.91
C GLY A 49 6.59 -27.22 -93.79
N VAL A 50 5.46 -27.52 -94.39
CA VAL A 50 5.27 -28.73 -95.22
C VAL A 50 5.87 -28.53 -96.58
N ALA A 51 6.88 -29.32 -96.99
CA ALA A 51 7.73 -29.14 -98.15
C ALA A 51 7.00 -29.13 -99.54
N THR A 52 5.83 -29.72 -99.66
CA THR A 52 5.11 -29.82 -100.91
C THR A 52 4.00 -28.80 -101.10
N ASN A 53 3.49 -28.22 -100.04
CA ASN A 53 2.40 -27.24 -100.02
C ASN A 53 2.46 -26.27 -98.88
N THR A 54 3.62 -25.60 -98.68
CA THR A 54 3.76 -24.62 -97.59
C THR A 54 2.65 -23.56 -97.72
N GLY A 55 1.77 -23.54 -96.77
CA GLY A 55 0.69 -22.54 -96.68
C GLY A 55 1.14 -21.38 -95.81
N VAL A 56 0.68 -20.20 -96.13
CA VAL A 56 0.73 -19.03 -95.29
C VAL A 56 -0.70 -18.87 -94.73
N PHE A 57 -0.81 -19.08 -93.46
CA PHE A 57 -2.14 -18.96 -92.82
C PHE A 57 -2.16 -17.67 -92.01
N ASP A 58 -3.23 -16.95 -92.15
CA ASP A 58 -3.57 -15.91 -91.20
C ASP A 58 -3.94 -16.59 -89.90
N ALA A 59 -2.98 -16.50 -88.97
CA ALA A 59 -3.27 -16.94 -87.65
C ALA A 59 -4.20 -15.89 -86.99
N ALA A 60 -5.11 -15.32 -87.74
CA ALA A 60 -6.11 -14.44 -87.18
C ALA A 60 -6.75 -15.18 -86.00
N LEU A 61 -6.48 -14.73 -84.85
CA LEU A 61 -7.36 -14.90 -83.75
C LEU A 61 -8.70 -14.46 -84.29
N SER A 62 -9.69 -15.38 -84.45
CA SER A 62 -10.98 -15.17 -85.11
C SER A 62 -11.53 -13.80 -84.78
N SER A 63 -12.30 -13.22 -85.71
CA SER A 63 -12.93 -11.92 -85.55
C SER A 63 -13.77 -11.75 -84.25
N ASP A 64 -13.88 -12.81 -83.49
CA ASP A 64 -14.58 -12.84 -82.21
C ASP A 64 -13.62 -12.75 -80.98
N GLY A 65 -12.29 -12.52 -81.18
CA GLY A 65 -11.35 -12.86 -80.13
C GLY A 65 -10.59 -11.75 -79.46
N ILE A 66 -9.93 -10.86 -80.14
CA ILE A 66 -9.11 -9.83 -79.50
C ILE A 66 -9.20 -8.52 -80.22
N THR A 67 -9.95 -7.57 -79.67
CA THR A 67 -9.94 -6.18 -80.08
C THR A 67 -8.81 -5.41 -79.43
N PHE A 68 -8.13 -4.58 -80.19
CA PHE A 68 -7.08 -3.72 -79.70
C PHE A 68 -7.47 -2.27 -79.99
N LYS A 69 -7.24 -1.41 -78.96
CA LYS A 69 -7.23 0.04 -79.16
C LYS A 69 -5.87 0.57 -78.71
N GLU A 70 -5.14 1.11 -79.65
CA GLU A 70 -3.84 1.75 -79.46
C GLU A 70 -3.97 3.27 -79.57
N GLY A 71 -2.97 3.96 -79.04
CA GLY A 71 -2.84 5.41 -78.92
C GLY A 71 -3.37 6.18 -80.17
N GLY A 72 -4.01 7.29 -79.93
CA GLY A 72 -4.51 8.30 -80.89
C GLY A 72 -4.58 9.65 -80.20
N THR A 73 -5.07 10.69 -80.87
CA THR A 73 -4.99 12.10 -80.44
C THR A 73 -5.50 12.36 -78.99
N ASN A 74 -6.40 11.55 -78.45
CA ASN A 74 -6.96 11.66 -77.12
C ASN A 74 -6.75 10.38 -76.27
N PHE A 75 -5.85 9.49 -76.68
CA PHE A 75 -5.55 8.22 -76.02
C PHE A 75 -4.05 7.90 -76.19
N THR A 76 -3.15 8.89 -75.89
CA THR A 76 -1.71 8.80 -76.08
C THR A 76 -1.09 7.77 -75.16
N ASP A 77 -0.11 7.03 -75.67
CA ASP A 77 0.64 6.02 -74.90
C ASP A 77 -0.19 5.00 -74.15
N SER A 78 -1.38 4.67 -74.72
CA SER A 78 -2.35 3.77 -74.10
C SER A 78 -2.64 2.54 -74.97
N LEU A 79 -2.96 1.40 -74.28
CA LEU A 79 -3.28 0.11 -74.94
C LEU A 79 -4.45 -0.55 -74.23
N LEU A 80 -5.49 -0.89 -75.05
CA LEU A 80 -6.60 -1.77 -74.59
C LEU A 80 -6.63 -3.03 -75.45
N VAL A 81 -6.72 -4.18 -74.77
CA VAL A 81 -6.82 -5.51 -75.42
C VAL A 81 -8.10 -6.18 -74.94
N GLY A 82 -8.96 -6.60 -75.93
CA GLY A 82 -10.24 -7.26 -75.60
C GLY A 82 -11.46 -6.32 -75.50
N THR A 83 -11.26 -5.02 -75.74
CA THR A 83 -12.34 -4.03 -75.88
C THR A 83 -11.94 -2.92 -76.84
N ASP A 84 -12.85 -2.45 -77.59
CA ASP A 84 -12.72 -1.26 -78.45
C ASP A 84 -13.65 -0.12 -78.01
N SER A 85 -14.43 -0.39 -76.98
CA SER A 85 -15.43 0.52 -76.42
C SER A 85 -14.86 1.38 -75.32
N THR A 86 -14.86 2.68 -75.49
CA THR A 86 -14.52 3.69 -74.47
C THR A 86 -15.60 4.78 -74.54
N GLY A 87 -15.70 5.61 -73.51
CA GLY A 87 -16.47 6.87 -73.63
C GLY A 87 -15.86 7.81 -74.65
N THR A 88 -16.42 9.02 -74.77
CA THR A 88 -15.83 10.06 -75.62
C THR A 88 -14.52 10.54 -75.06
N LEU A 89 -13.40 10.12 -75.64
CA LEU A 89 -12.09 10.39 -75.17
C LEU A 89 -11.68 11.87 -75.31
N SER A 90 -11.17 12.44 -74.16
CA SER A 90 -10.57 13.76 -74.13
C SER A 90 -9.31 13.73 -73.24
N SER A 91 -8.14 13.55 -73.85
CA SER A 91 -6.84 13.48 -73.13
C SER A 91 -6.68 12.28 -72.17
N ALA A 92 -7.17 11.11 -72.49
CA ALA A 92 -7.00 9.87 -71.75
C ALA A 92 -5.62 9.24 -72.11
N GLU A 93 -4.58 9.47 -71.31
CA GLU A 93 -3.20 9.09 -71.60
C GLU A 93 -2.66 7.99 -70.70
N ASN A 94 -1.67 7.24 -71.15
CA ASN A 94 -0.92 6.24 -70.38
C ASN A 94 -1.80 5.14 -69.75
N ASN A 95 -2.90 4.73 -70.40
CA ASN A 95 -3.79 3.69 -69.91
C ASN A 95 -3.45 2.31 -70.52
N THR A 96 -3.48 1.28 -69.68
CA THR A 96 -3.29 -0.11 -70.11
C THR A 96 -4.49 -0.94 -69.68
N GLY A 97 -5.18 -1.60 -70.64
CA GLY A 97 -6.36 -2.45 -70.34
C GLY A 97 -6.27 -3.80 -71.04
N VAL A 98 -6.57 -4.88 -70.33
CA VAL A 98 -6.62 -6.25 -70.90
C VAL A 98 -7.89 -6.96 -70.40
N GLY A 99 -8.84 -7.24 -71.30
CA GLY A 99 -10.06 -7.95 -70.93
C GLY A 99 -11.32 -7.35 -71.61
N THR A 100 -12.41 -8.09 -71.63
CA THR A 100 -13.69 -7.62 -72.15
C THR A 100 -14.31 -6.55 -71.24
N GLY A 101 -14.74 -5.42 -71.81
CA GLY A 101 -15.40 -4.33 -71.10
C GLY A 101 -14.50 -3.50 -70.21
N VAL A 102 -13.16 -3.67 -70.26
CA VAL A 102 -12.23 -2.88 -69.48
C VAL A 102 -12.23 -1.41 -69.88
N LEU A 103 -12.25 -0.47 -68.92
CA LEU A 103 -12.26 0.99 -69.16
C LEU A 103 -13.34 1.46 -70.19
N ALA A 104 -14.47 0.74 -70.26
CA ALA A 104 -15.51 0.98 -71.30
C ALA A 104 -16.13 2.39 -71.23
N ALA A 105 -16.15 3.08 -70.10
CA ALA A 105 -16.67 4.44 -69.94
C ALA A 105 -15.59 5.52 -69.93
N LEU A 106 -14.32 5.20 -70.22
CA LEU A 106 -13.17 6.12 -70.03
C LEU A 106 -13.35 7.38 -70.91
N THR A 107 -13.17 8.54 -70.31
CA THR A 107 -13.24 9.85 -71.04
C THR A 107 -11.90 10.61 -70.95
N SER A 108 -11.42 10.99 -69.71
CA SER A 108 -10.19 11.74 -69.55
C SER A 108 -9.29 11.18 -68.42
N GLY A 109 -9.62 10.02 -67.84
CA GLY A 109 -8.76 9.39 -66.85
C GLY A 109 -7.41 8.96 -67.44
N THR A 110 -6.33 9.18 -66.69
CA THR A 110 -4.94 8.92 -67.14
C THR A 110 -4.23 7.90 -66.25
N ALA A 111 -3.21 7.26 -66.78
CA ALA A 111 -2.31 6.36 -66.04
C ALA A 111 -3.04 5.19 -65.31
N ASN A 112 -4.09 4.66 -65.88
CA ASN A 112 -4.81 3.52 -65.32
C ASN A 112 -4.32 2.19 -65.87
N VAL A 113 -4.25 1.18 -65.03
CA VAL A 113 -3.98 -0.22 -65.41
C VAL A 113 -5.19 -1.07 -65.04
N ALA A 114 -5.82 -1.70 -66.03
CA ALA A 114 -7.00 -2.54 -65.84
C ALA A 114 -6.82 -3.91 -66.52
N VAL A 115 -6.87 -5.00 -65.77
CA VAL A 115 -6.71 -6.37 -66.25
C VAL A 115 -7.83 -7.25 -65.72
N GLY A 116 -8.65 -7.78 -66.60
CA GLY A 116 -9.79 -8.64 -66.24
C GLY A 116 -11.11 -8.17 -66.85
N LYS A 117 -12.09 -9.08 -66.98
CA LYS A 117 -13.39 -8.72 -67.47
C LYS A 117 -14.03 -7.60 -66.62
N ASP A 118 -14.51 -6.54 -67.31
CA ASP A 118 -15.22 -5.39 -66.72
C ASP A 118 -14.38 -4.66 -65.61
N ALA A 119 -13.03 -4.77 -65.59
CA ALA A 119 -12.18 -4.00 -64.67
C ALA A 119 -12.21 -2.51 -65.06
N LEU A 120 -12.40 -1.60 -64.06
CA LEU A 120 -12.57 -0.14 -64.24
C LEU A 120 -13.59 0.23 -65.29
N LYS A 121 -14.66 -0.57 -65.48
CA LYS A 121 -15.62 -0.41 -66.56
C LYS A 121 -16.28 0.96 -66.62
N ALA A 122 -16.73 1.48 -65.44
CA ALA A 122 -17.41 2.77 -65.32
C ALA A 122 -16.47 3.97 -65.14
N ASN A 123 -15.16 3.77 -65.16
CA ASN A 123 -14.20 4.85 -64.92
C ASN A 123 -14.27 5.91 -66.02
N THR A 124 -14.58 7.15 -65.65
CA THR A 124 -14.63 8.28 -66.58
C THR A 124 -13.41 9.16 -66.51
N THR A 125 -13.15 9.80 -65.38
CA THR A 125 -12.07 10.76 -65.17
C THR A 125 -11.06 10.32 -64.10
N GLY A 126 -11.32 9.20 -63.39
CA GLY A 126 -10.40 8.66 -62.37
C GLY A 126 -9.03 8.33 -62.96
N ALA A 127 -7.97 8.76 -62.29
CA ALA A 127 -6.59 8.59 -62.77
C ALA A 127 -5.74 7.75 -61.81
N SER A 128 -4.66 7.17 -62.31
CA SER A 128 -3.67 6.42 -61.54
C SER A 128 -4.27 5.22 -60.79
N ASN A 129 -5.28 4.56 -61.34
CA ASN A 129 -5.87 3.38 -60.74
C ASN A 129 -5.22 2.09 -61.29
N VAL A 130 -5.04 1.10 -60.45
CA VAL A 130 -4.65 -0.26 -60.82
C VAL A 130 -5.76 -1.22 -60.44
N ALA A 131 -6.40 -1.86 -61.44
CA ALA A 131 -7.46 -2.85 -61.25
C ALA A 131 -7.10 -4.16 -61.93
N VAL A 132 -6.84 -5.21 -61.14
CA VAL A 132 -6.48 -6.54 -61.65
C VAL A 132 -7.44 -7.58 -61.09
N GLY A 133 -8.31 -8.10 -61.91
CA GLY A 133 -9.32 -9.07 -61.53
C GLY A 133 -10.67 -8.84 -62.22
N MET A 134 -11.52 -9.87 -62.32
CA MET A 134 -12.87 -9.75 -62.86
C MET A 134 -13.68 -8.75 -62.01
N ILE A 135 -14.30 -7.76 -62.64
CA ILE A 135 -15.11 -6.68 -62.02
C ILE A 135 -14.38 -5.90 -60.91
N ALA A 136 -13.03 -5.87 -60.93
CA ALA A 136 -12.26 -5.02 -60.00
C ALA A 136 -12.57 -3.54 -60.28
N THR A 137 -12.94 -2.79 -59.23
CA THR A 137 -13.30 -1.35 -59.29
C THR A 137 -14.31 -1.00 -60.39
N ASN A 138 -15.29 -1.86 -60.54
CA ASN A 138 -16.22 -1.81 -61.70
C ASN A 138 -16.96 -0.47 -61.81
N PHE A 139 -17.52 0.06 -60.71
CA PHE A 139 -18.34 1.27 -60.64
C PHE A 139 -17.55 2.57 -60.41
N ASN A 140 -16.23 2.53 -60.38
CA ASN A 140 -15.42 3.75 -60.21
C ASN A 140 -15.73 4.76 -61.31
N THR A 141 -16.04 5.99 -60.95
CA THR A 141 -16.27 7.07 -61.90
C THR A 141 -15.12 8.08 -61.93
N THR A 142 -14.85 8.71 -60.78
CA THR A 142 -13.84 9.78 -60.64
C THR A 142 -12.76 9.49 -59.61
N GLY A 143 -12.89 8.41 -58.84
CA GLY A 143 -11.88 8.03 -57.81
C GLY A 143 -10.52 7.77 -58.46
N GLY A 144 -9.45 8.32 -57.87
CA GLY A 144 -8.09 8.18 -58.35
C GLY A 144 -7.14 7.53 -57.35
N ASN A 145 -5.96 7.10 -57.81
CA ASN A 145 -4.91 6.50 -56.99
C ASN A 145 -5.34 5.21 -56.23
N ASN A 146 -6.31 4.46 -56.78
CA ASN A 146 -6.75 3.21 -56.16
C ASN A 146 -5.99 2.00 -56.71
N ILE A 147 -5.69 1.04 -55.84
CA ILE A 147 -5.14 -0.28 -56.21
C ILE A 147 -6.16 -1.34 -55.82
N ALA A 148 -6.69 -2.06 -56.80
CA ALA A 148 -7.65 -3.14 -56.60
C ALA A 148 -7.15 -4.42 -57.30
N ILE A 149 -6.81 -5.45 -56.53
CA ILE A 149 -6.33 -6.73 -57.05
C ILE A 149 -7.17 -7.87 -56.48
N GLY A 150 -7.95 -8.49 -57.33
CA GLY A 150 -8.86 -9.59 -56.97
C GLY A 150 -10.23 -9.45 -57.61
N CYS A 151 -10.99 -10.55 -57.68
CA CYS A 151 -12.36 -10.52 -58.18
C CYS A 151 -13.24 -9.66 -57.25
N ALA A 152 -13.97 -8.70 -57.79
CA ALA A 152 -14.84 -7.75 -57.09
C ALA A 152 -14.12 -6.92 -56.02
N SER A 153 -12.80 -6.73 -56.09
CA SER A 153 -12.08 -5.80 -55.21
C SER A 153 -12.48 -4.36 -55.54
N LEU A 154 -12.82 -3.57 -54.51
CA LEU A 154 -13.28 -2.16 -54.62
C LEU A 154 -14.44 -1.98 -55.65
N TYR A 155 -15.35 -2.95 -55.71
CA TYR A 155 -16.36 -3.08 -56.76
C TYR A 155 -17.28 -1.86 -56.91
N ASP A 156 -17.94 -1.42 -55.80
CA ASP A 156 -18.92 -0.32 -55.78
C ASP A 156 -18.29 1.08 -55.66
N ASN A 157 -16.95 1.18 -55.69
CA ASN A 157 -16.33 2.48 -55.57
C ASN A 157 -16.76 3.46 -56.64
N THR A 158 -17.20 4.64 -56.27
CA THR A 158 -17.57 5.70 -57.21
C THR A 158 -16.56 6.84 -57.27
N THR A 159 -16.34 7.48 -56.11
CA THR A 159 -15.45 8.66 -55.98
C THR A 159 -14.31 8.47 -54.96
N GLY A 160 -14.31 7.37 -54.18
CA GLY A 160 -13.26 7.08 -53.23
C GLY A 160 -11.88 7.02 -53.87
N ALA A 161 -10.90 7.62 -53.22
CA ALA A 161 -9.54 7.75 -53.73
C ALA A 161 -8.48 7.18 -52.77
N SER A 162 -7.32 6.84 -53.33
CA SER A 162 -6.15 6.38 -52.55
C SER A 162 -6.42 5.12 -51.71
N ASN A 163 -7.26 4.23 -52.19
CA ASN A 163 -7.55 2.96 -51.53
C ASN A 163 -6.66 1.83 -52.09
N VAL A 164 -6.27 0.91 -51.23
CA VAL A 164 -5.62 -0.35 -51.60
C VAL A 164 -6.53 -1.52 -51.24
N ALA A 165 -7.00 -2.26 -52.22
CA ALA A 165 -7.86 -3.41 -52.05
C ALA A 165 -7.23 -4.66 -52.73
N VAL A 166 -6.71 -5.60 -51.96
CA VAL A 166 -6.08 -6.82 -52.47
C VAL A 166 -6.77 -8.05 -51.87
N GLY A 167 -7.41 -8.80 -52.71
CA GLY A 167 -8.17 -10.00 -52.33
C GLY A 167 -9.58 -9.98 -52.91
N LYS A 168 -10.22 -11.17 -53.03
CA LYS A 168 -11.60 -11.26 -53.50
C LYS A 168 -12.53 -10.48 -52.57
N SER A 169 -13.37 -9.61 -53.13
CA SER A 169 -14.36 -8.79 -52.39
C SER A 169 -13.75 -7.92 -51.27
N SER A 170 -12.49 -7.52 -51.36
CA SER A 170 -11.92 -6.52 -50.48
C SER A 170 -12.45 -5.13 -50.84
N LEU A 171 -12.91 -4.34 -49.85
CA LEU A 171 -13.57 -3.04 -50.04
C LEU A 171 -14.73 -3.08 -51.04
N GLU A 172 -15.43 -4.20 -51.16
CA GLU A 172 -16.42 -4.42 -52.21
C GLU A 172 -17.47 -3.32 -52.31
N ASN A 173 -18.09 -2.95 -51.15
CA ASN A 173 -19.19 -2.00 -51.09
C ASN A 173 -18.74 -0.53 -50.87
N ASN A 174 -17.44 -0.24 -50.93
CA ASN A 174 -16.95 1.14 -50.76
C ASN A 174 -17.48 2.04 -51.89
N THR A 175 -18.11 3.16 -51.54
CA THR A 175 -18.59 4.13 -52.51
C THR A 175 -17.74 5.39 -52.58
N THR A 176 -17.54 6.06 -51.41
CA THR A 176 -16.85 7.36 -51.33
C THR A 176 -15.66 7.36 -50.35
N GLY A 177 -15.50 6.28 -49.58
CA GLY A 177 -14.41 6.15 -48.61
C GLY A 177 -13.04 6.21 -49.28
N SER A 178 -12.09 6.90 -48.64
CA SER A 178 -10.76 7.15 -49.19
C SER A 178 -9.65 6.76 -48.18
N THR A 179 -8.45 6.55 -48.70
CA THR A 179 -7.25 6.24 -47.91
C THR A 179 -7.35 4.94 -47.08
N ASN A 180 -8.12 3.99 -47.52
CA ASN A 180 -8.24 2.68 -46.89
C ASN A 180 -7.23 1.67 -47.49
N THR A 181 -6.73 0.78 -46.64
CA THR A 181 -5.95 -0.39 -47.09
C THR A 181 -6.66 -1.67 -46.63
N ALA A 182 -7.12 -2.46 -47.55
CA ALA A 182 -7.80 -3.74 -47.30
C ALA A 182 -7.10 -4.87 -48.07
N ILE A 183 -6.44 -5.77 -47.35
CA ILE A 183 -5.70 -6.91 -47.90
C ILE A 183 -6.23 -8.20 -47.29
N GLY A 184 -6.89 -9.01 -48.08
CA GLY A 184 -7.47 -10.29 -47.67
C GLY A 184 -8.87 -10.52 -48.21
N TYR A 185 -9.35 -11.76 -48.20
CA TYR A 185 -10.70 -12.13 -48.58
C TYR A 185 -11.72 -11.43 -47.66
N LEU A 186 -12.66 -10.67 -48.26
CA LEU A 186 -13.70 -9.90 -47.56
C LEU A 186 -13.14 -8.87 -46.53
N ALA A 187 -11.91 -8.41 -46.68
CA ALA A 187 -11.38 -7.35 -45.85
C ALA A 187 -12.13 -6.03 -46.11
N LEU A 188 -12.67 -5.40 -45.08
CA LEU A 188 -13.44 -4.13 -45.14
C LEU A 188 -14.60 -4.17 -46.17
N CYS A 189 -15.20 -5.34 -46.35
CA CYS A 189 -16.16 -5.60 -47.44
C CYS A 189 -17.41 -4.72 -47.38
N SER A 190 -18.00 -4.51 -46.17
CA SER A 190 -19.26 -3.76 -46.01
C SER A 190 -19.08 -2.24 -45.90
N SER A 191 -17.87 -1.75 -46.03
CA SER A 191 -17.56 -0.32 -45.92
C SER A 191 -18.19 0.46 -47.06
N THR A 192 -18.92 1.53 -46.76
CA THR A 192 -19.48 2.42 -47.74
C THR A 192 -18.77 3.77 -47.83
N THR A 193 -18.58 4.41 -46.67
CA THR A 193 -18.00 5.77 -46.58
C THR A 193 -16.78 5.85 -45.66
N VAL A 194 -16.29 4.72 -45.19
CA VAL A 194 -15.13 4.66 -44.26
C VAL A 194 -13.88 5.28 -44.90
N GLY A 195 -13.13 6.03 -44.07
CA GLY A 195 -11.83 6.59 -44.47
C GLY A 195 -10.74 6.28 -43.47
N GLY A 196 -9.50 6.16 -43.95
CA GLY A 196 -8.31 6.02 -43.10
C GLY A 196 -8.19 4.71 -42.34
N SER A 197 -8.79 3.63 -42.81
CA SER A 197 -8.74 2.32 -42.11
C SER A 197 -7.77 1.35 -42.76
N LEU A 198 -7.14 0.51 -41.95
CA LEU A 198 -6.28 -0.60 -42.35
C LEU A 198 -6.87 -1.94 -41.97
N ALA A 199 -7.18 -2.78 -42.95
CA ALA A 199 -7.65 -4.15 -42.75
C ALA A 199 -6.71 -5.14 -43.47
N LEU A 200 -5.94 -5.91 -42.72
CA LEU A 200 -5.04 -6.94 -43.24
C LEU A 200 -5.38 -8.31 -42.65
N GLY A 201 -5.96 -9.16 -43.45
CA GLY A 201 -6.40 -10.51 -43.06
C GLY A 201 -7.77 -10.85 -43.58
N ALA A 202 -8.09 -12.14 -43.75
CA ALA A 202 -9.41 -12.55 -44.19
C ALA A 202 -10.47 -12.11 -43.16
N CYS A 203 -11.56 -11.48 -43.66
CA CYS A 203 -12.67 -10.92 -42.88
C CYS A 203 -12.26 -9.88 -41.83
N ALA A 204 -11.10 -9.22 -41.93
CA ALA A 204 -10.73 -8.09 -41.07
C ALA A 204 -11.67 -6.90 -41.38
N LEU A 205 -12.29 -6.28 -40.35
CA LEU A 205 -13.24 -5.16 -40.46
C LEU A 205 -14.42 -5.45 -41.44
N MET A 206 -14.81 -6.70 -41.60
CA MET A 206 -15.72 -7.12 -42.65
C MET A 206 -17.07 -6.36 -42.64
N THR A 207 -17.65 -6.10 -41.45
CA THR A 207 -18.98 -5.47 -41.29
C THR A 207 -18.92 -3.95 -41.03
N SER A 208 -17.75 -3.32 -41.10
CA SER A 208 -17.63 -1.87 -40.88
C SER A 208 -18.38 -1.08 -41.94
N THR A 209 -19.32 -0.25 -41.48
CA THR A 209 -20.13 0.60 -42.40
C THR A 209 -19.66 2.05 -42.43
N SER A 210 -19.40 2.66 -41.23
CA SER A 210 -19.03 4.07 -41.14
C SER A 210 -17.89 4.37 -40.13
N GLY A 211 -17.39 3.35 -39.39
CA GLY A 211 -16.28 3.54 -38.44
C GLY A 211 -14.97 3.88 -39.12
N THR A 212 -14.33 4.98 -38.74
CA THR A 212 -13.09 5.50 -39.37
C THR A 212 -11.86 5.27 -38.53
N GLY A 213 -10.68 5.29 -39.15
CA GLY A 213 -9.39 5.25 -38.43
C GLY A 213 -9.11 3.93 -37.72
N ASN A 214 -9.72 2.83 -38.12
CA ASN A 214 -9.51 1.52 -37.51
C ASN A 214 -8.32 0.79 -38.13
N THR A 215 -7.56 0.10 -37.31
CA THR A 215 -6.48 -0.81 -37.70
C THR A 215 -6.82 -2.23 -37.29
N ALA A 216 -7.04 -3.10 -38.25
CA ALA A 216 -7.31 -4.53 -38.04
C ALA A 216 -6.28 -5.38 -38.77
N LEU A 217 -5.42 -6.05 -38.05
CA LEU A 217 -4.34 -6.91 -38.54
C LEU A 217 -4.54 -8.34 -38.02
N GLY A 218 -5.07 -9.22 -38.81
CA GLY A 218 -5.31 -10.62 -38.47
C GLY A 218 -6.67 -11.14 -38.95
N HIS A 219 -6.79 -12.47 -39.07
CA HIS A 219 -8.04 -13.11 -39.44
C HIS A 219 -9.15 -12.78 -38.45
N ARG A 220 -10.26 -12.21 -38.94
CA ARG A 220 -11.42 -11.77 -38.15
C ARG A 220 -11.13 -10.74 -37.05
N ALA A 221 -10.04 -9.95 -37.14
CA ALA A 221 -9.87 -8.78 -36.31
C ALA A 221 -10.95 -7.76 -36.60
N LEU A 222 -11.63 -7.21 -35.57
CA LEU A 222 -12.76 -6.26 -35.71
C LEU A 222 -13.87 -6.70 -36.66
N VAL A 223 -14.09 -8.01 -36.79
CA VAL A 223 -15.02 -8.53 -37.84
C VAL A 223 -16.44 -8.02 -37.68
N CYS A 224 -16.94 -7.79 -36.45
CA CYS A 224 -18.30 -7.32 -36.18
C CYS A 224 -18.44 -5.79 -36.05
N ASN A 225 -17.33 -5.03 -36.19
CA ASN A 225 -17.38 -3.57 -36.04
C ASN A 225 -18.33 -2.95 -37.08
N THR A 226 -19.24 -2.10 -36.61
CA THR A 226 -20.15 -1.36 -37.52
C THR A 226 -19.79 0.11 -37.60
N THR A 227 -19.84 0.84 -36.47
CA THR A 227 -19.62 2.29 -36.42
C THR A 227 -18.47 2.70 -35.50
N GLY A 228 -17.91 1.76 -34.73
CA GLY A 228 -16.77 2.03 -33.83
C GLY A 228 -15.55 2.56 -34.60
N SER A 229 -14.91 3.60 -34.08
CA SER A 229 -13.79 4.30 -34.70
C SER A 229 -12.53 4.26 -33.86
N GLN A 230 -11.39 4.49 -34.52
CA GLN A 230 -10.09 4.63 -33.85
C GLN A 230 -9.68 3.40 -33.01
N ASN A 231 -10.10 2.20 -33.42
CA ASN A 231 -9.73 0.96 -32.77
C ASN A 231 -8.48 0.33 -33.43
N VAL A 232 -7.64 -0.28 -32.61
CA VAL A 232 -6.49 -1.08 -33.04
C VAL A 232 -6.71 -2.53 -32.61
N ALA A 233 -6.81 -3.44 -33.58
CA ALA A 233 -6.96 -4.88 -33.33
C ALA A 233 -5.90 -5.67 -34.09
N ILE A 234 -4.97 -6.28 -33.37
CA ILE A 234 -3.86 -7.03 -33.95
C ILE A 234 -3.87 -8.48 -33.47
N ALA A 235 -3.94 -9.41 -34.37
CA ALA A 235 -3.96 -10.85 -34.26
C ALA A 235 -5.35 -11.48 -34.43
N PHE A 236 -5.41 -12.81 -34.40
CA PHE A 236 -6.62 -13.62 -34.60
C PHE A 236 -7.71 -13.24 -33.59
N ARG A 237 -8.88 -12.82 -34.11
CA ARG A 237 -10.10 -12.44 -33.36
C ARG A 237 -9.90 -11.33 -32.32
N ALA A 238 -8.86 -10.51 -32.42
CA ALA A 238 -8.73 -9.33 -31.57
C ALA A 238 -9.93 -8.42 -31.80
N LEU A 239 -10.59 -7.96 -30.75
CA LEU A 239 -11.76 -7.07 -30.74
C LEU A 239 -12.90 -7.58 -31.64
N LYS A 240 -13.10 -8.91 -31.70
CA LYS A 240 -13.95 -9.58 -32.66
C LYS A 240 -15.39 -9.09 -32.63
N CYS A 241 -16.03 -8.98 -31.46
CA CYS A 241 -17.45 -8.69 -31.29
C CYS A 241 -17.77 -7.20 -31.18
N ASN A 242 -16.77 -6.31 -31.26
CA ASN A 242 -16.99 -4.87 -31.18
C ASN A 242 -18.02 -4.42 -32.24
N THR A 243 -18.98 -3.62 -31.81
CA THR A 243 -20.00 -3.03 -32.74
C THR A 243 -19.83 -1.52 -32.84
N THR A 244 -19.93 -0.81 -31.74
CA THR A 244 -19.87 0.66 -31.67
C THR A 244 -18.73 1.20 -30.81
N GLY A 245 -18.07 0.36 -30.00
CA GLY A 245 -16.96 0.77 -29.13
C GLY A 245 -15.84 1.43 -29.91
N ALA A 246 -15.28 2.51 -29.37
CA ALA A 246 -14.23 3.34 -29.95
C ALA A 246 -12.97 3.44 -29.10
N ASN A 247 -11.86 3.85 -29.72
CA ASN A 247 -10.58 4.07 -29.03
C ASN A 247 -10.05 2.85 -28.28
N ASN A 248 -10.35 1.63 -28.72
CA ASN A 248 -9.87 0.41 -28.08
C ASN A 248 -8.58 -0.09 -28.74
N ILE A 249 -7.67 -0.60 -27.94
CA ILE A 249 -6.44 -1.29 -28.37
C ILE A 249 -6.51 -2.74 -27.96
N ALA A 250 -6.50 -3.67 -28.90
CA ALA A 250 -6.52 -5.11 -28.67
C ALA A 250 -5.37 -5.78 -29.44
N ILE A 251 -4.36 -6.25 -28.73
CA ILE A 251 -3.16 -6.87 -29.33
C ILE A 251 -2.96 -8.27 -28.76
N SER A 252 -3.02 -9.26 -29.57
CA SER A 252 -2.83 -10.70 -29.36
C SER A 252 -4.11 -11.51 -29.54
N TYR A 253 -3.98 -12.83 -29.55
CA TYR A 253 -5.05 -13.82 -29.73
C TYR A 253 -6.24 -13.59 -28.80
N GLU A 254 -7.42 -13.35 -29.36
CA GLU A 254 -8.69 -13.12 -28.66
C GLU A 254 -8.65 -12.03 -27.55
N SER A 255 -7.74 -11.05 -27.67
CA SER A 255 -7.76 -9.89 -26.78
C SER A 255 -9.03 -9.06 -27.02
N LEU A 256 -9.70 -8.63 -25.93
CA LEU A 256 -10.94 -7.82 -25.94
C LEU A 256 -12.04 -8.43 -26.86
N CYS A 257 -12.10 -9.75 -26.96
CA CYS A 257 -12.88 -10.47 -27.97
C CYS A 257 -14.38 -10.23 -27.88
N ALA A 258 -14.95 -10.16 -26.67
CA ALA A 258 -16.38 -10.04 -26.43
C ALA A 258 -16.90 -8.58 -26.35
N ASN A 259 -16.01 -7.58 -26.43
CA ASN A 259 -16.41 -6.18 -26.35
C ASN A 259 -17.44 -5.84 -27.39
N THR A 260 -18.52 -5.16 -27.01
CA THR A 260 -19.57 -4.69 -27.93
C THR A 260 -19.57 -3.17 -28.04
N THR A 261 -19.70 -2.48 -26.93
CA THR A 261 -19.85 -1.02 -26.87
C THR A 261 -18.83 -0.31 -26.01
N GLY A 262 -18.01 -1.06 -25.25
CA GLY A 262 -17.00 -0.46 -24.33
C GLY A 262 -15.95 0.36 -25.09
N ASP A 263 -15.62 1.53 -24.55
CA ASP A 263 -14.67 2.50 -25.09
C ASP A 263 -13.36 2.57 -24.31
N ASN A 264 -12.32 3.08 -24.95
CA ASN A 264 -11.05 3.44 -24.29
C ASN A 264 -10.35 2.28 -23.57
N ASN A 265 -10.56 1.03 -23.99
CA ASN A 265 -9.91 -0.12 -23.37
C ASN A 265 -8.57 -0.46 -24.07
N THR A 266 -7.58 -0.80 -23.28
CA THR A 266 -6.29 -1.32 -23.77
C THR A 266 -6.11 -2.76 -23.31
N ALA A 267 -6.03 -3.70 -24.26
CA ALA A 267 -5.86 -5.12 -24.02
C ALA A 267 -4.65 -5.67 -24.80
N VAL A 268 -3.59 -6.01 -24.11
CA VAL A 268 -2.36 -6.55 -24.71
C VAL A 268 -2.00 -7.89 -24.06
N GLY A 269 -2.12 -8.96 -24.81
CA GLY A 269 -1.81 -10.31 -24.33
C GLY A 269 -2.90 -11.31 -24.68
N PHE A 270 -2.56 -12.60 -24.65
CA PHE A 270 -3.48 -13.71 -24.91
C PHE A 270 -4.71 -13.61 -23.98
N ARG A 271 -5.90 -13.49 -24.54
CA ARG A 271 -7.18 -13.33 -23.84
C ARG A 271 -7.22 -12.24 -22.76
N SER A 272 -6.42 -11.20 -22.91
CA SER A 272 -6.52 -10.00 -22.11
C SER A 272 -7.88 -9.33 -22.33
N LEU A 273 -8.62 -9.00 -21.26
CA LEU A 273 -9.98 -8.42 -21.31
C LEU A 273 -10.98 -9.23 -22.17
N TYR A 274 -10.82 -10.55 -22.23
CA TYR A 274 -11.56 -11.40 -23.17
C TYR A 274 -13.09 -11.26 -23.07
N ALA A 275 -13.66 -11.26 -21.86
CA ALA A 275 -15.10 -11.27 -21.60
C ALA A 275 -15.72 -9.86 -21.48
N ASN A 276 -14.94 -8.78 -21.61
CA ASN A 276 -15.46 -7.41 -21.53
C ASN A 276 -16.57 -7.19 -22.54
N THR A 277 -17.69 -6.67 -22.09
CA THR A 277 -18.83 -6.39 -23.00
C THR A 277 -19.07 -4.89 -23.20
N THR A 278 -19.27 -4.17 -22.11
CA THR A 278 -19.67 -2.76 -22.13
C THR A 278 -18.81 -1.85 -21.26
N ALA A 279 -17.83 -2.42 -20.53
CA ALA A 279 -17.01 -1.62 -19.63
C ALA A 279 -15.98 -0.78 -20.38
N ASP A 280 -15.74 0.41 -19.86
CA ASP A 280 -14.85 1.42 -20.40
C ASP A 280 -13.54 1.56 -19.61
N SER A 281 -12.55 2.14 -20.26
CA SER A 281 -11.34 2.66 -19.61
C SER A 281 -10.52 1.63 -18.82
N ASN A 282 -10.54 0.36 -19.25
CA ASN A 282 -9.70 -0.67 -18.65
C ASN A 282 -8.35 -0.78 -19.37
N THR A 283 -7.30 -0.93 -18.60
CA THR A 283 -5.95 -1.27 -19.10
C THR A 283 -5.57 -2.67 -18.65
N SER A 284 -5.35 -3.57 -19.60
CA SER A 284 -5.03 -4.97 -19.35
C SER A 284 -3.81 -5.40 -20.18
N MET A 285 -2.70 -5.73 -19.52
CA MET A 285 -1.46 -6.13 -20.17
C MET A 285 -0.92 -7.41 -19.55
N GLY A 286 -1.06 -8.53 -20.24
CA GLY A 286 -0.57 -9.83 -19.78
C GLY A 286 -1.46 -11.00 -20.20
N TYR A 287 -0.95 -12.22 -20.04
CA TYR A 287 -1.68 -13.45 -20.28
C TYR A 287 -2.88 -13.56 -19.33
N ASN A 288 -4.09 -13.70 -19.86
CA ASN A 288 -5.35 -13.80 -19.11
C ASN A 288 -5.58 -12.68 -18.06
N SER A 289 -4.98 -11.50 -18.20
CA SER A 289 -5.28 -10.37 -17.34
C SER A 289 -6.71 -9.85 -17.62
N LEU A 290 -7.50 -9.54 -16.57
CA LEU A 290 -8.91 -9.12 -16.65
C LEU A 290 -9.78 -10.03 -17.53
N CYS A 291 -9.44 -11.30 -17.65
CA CYS A 291 -10.05 -12.21 -18.61
C CYS A 291 -11.57 -12.36 -18.43
N SER A 292 -12.07 -12.37 -17.20
CA SER A 292 -13.49 -12.56 -16.86
C SER A 292 -14.27 -11.24 -16.70
N ASN A 293 -13.61 -10.09 -16.85
CA ASN A 293 -14.27 -8.79 -16.67
C ASN A 293 -15.43 -8.61 -17.65
N THR A 294 -16.60 -8.26 -17.16
CA THR A 294 -17.79 -8.03 -18.01
C THR A 294 -18.17 -6.56 -18.07
N THR A 295 -18.45 -5.95 -16.92
CA THR A 295 -18.92 -4.57 -16.79
C THR A 295 -18.10 -3.71 -15.81
N GLY A 296 -17.03 -4.27 -15.21
CA GLY A 296 -16.12 -3.50 -14.35
C GLY A 296 -15.29 -2.51 -15.15
N ALA A 297 -15.41 -1.22 -14.86
CA ALA A 297 -14.70 -0.14 -15.55
C ALA A 297 -13.49 0.37 -14.75
N GLU A 298 -12.61 1.11 -15.43
CA GLU A 298 -11.49 1.82 -14.82
C GLU A 298 -10.51 0.91 -14.04
N ASN A 299 -10.33 -0.34 -14.49
CA ASN A 299 -9.36 -1.25 -13.91
C ASN A 299 -8.04 -1.23 -14.68
N THR A 300 -6.94 -1.32 -13.96
CA THR A 300 -5.59 -1.50 -14.51
C THR A 300 -5.03 -2.85 -14.06
N ALA A 301 -4.71 -3.74 -15.01
CA ALA A 301 -4.06 -5.01 -14.74
C ALA A 301 -2.81 -5.17 -15.62
N VAL A 302 -1.65 -5.20 -15.00
CA VAL A 302 -0.35 -5.40 -15.66
C VAL A 302 0.35 -6.60 -15.07
N GLY A 303 0.45 -7.66 -15.84
CA GLY A 303 1.02 -8.94 -15.43
C GLY A 303 0.09 -10.11 -15.76
N ALA A 304 0.67 -11.30 -15.90
CA ALA A 304 -0.13 -12.50 -16.14
C ALA A 304 -1.05 -12.79 -14.96
N PHE A 305 -2.30 -13.15 -15.25
CA PHE A 305 -3.35 -13.46 -14.29
C PHE A 305 -3.75 -12.31 -13.35
N GLY A 306 -3.35 -11.06 -13.62
CA GLY A 306 -3.84 -9.90 -12.86
C GLY A 306 -5.35 -9.73 -13.03
N LEU A 307 -6.13 -9.60 -11.94
CA LEU A 307 -7.60 -9.43 -11.95
C LEU A 307 -8.35 -10.46 -12.81
N THR A 308 -7.83 -11.67 -12.96
CA THR A 308 -8.41 -12.67 -13.88
C THR A 308 -9.87 -12.96 -13.63
N ALA A 309 -10.29 -13.08 -12.37
CA ALA A 309 -11.66 -13.42 -11.98
C ALA A 309 -12.59 -12.20 -11.86
N ASN A 310 -12.10 -10.98 -12.05
CA ASN A 310 -12.92 -9.78 -11.92
C ASN A 310 -14.10 -9.82 -12.88
N THR A 311 -15.30 -9.54 -12.38
CA THR A 311 -16.52 -9.47 -13.21
C THR A 311 -17.08 -8.06 -13.29
N THR A 312 -17.35 -7.45 -12.14
CA THR A 312 -18.00 -6.14 -12.02
C THR A 312 -17.23 -5.13 -11.14
N GLY A 313 -16.14 -5.59 -10.48
CA GLY A 313 -15.29 -4.69 -9.67
C GLY A 313 -14.69 -3.55 -10.50
N THR A 314 -14.67 -2.35 -9.95
CA THR A 314 -14.20 -1.12 -10.61
C THR A 314 -13.03 -0.46 -9.89
N LEU A 315 -12.28 0.40 -10.58
CA LEU A 315 -11.24 1.22 -9.97
C LEU A 315 -10.13 0.40 -9.27
N ASN A 316 -9.85 -0.81 -9.76
CA ASN A 316 -8.79 -1.64 -9.20
C ASN A 316 -7.48 -1.48 -9.99
N THR A 317 -6.38 -1.44 -9.29
CA THR A 317 -5.02 -1.48 -9.87
C THR A 317 -4.31 -2.75 -9.44
N ALA A 318 -3.95 -3.59 -10.40
CA ALA A 318 -3.23 -4.84 -10.20
C ALA A 318 -1.96 -4.86 -11.05
N VAL A 319 -0.80 -4.82 -10.43
CA VAL A 319 0.50 -4.85 -11.11
C VAL A 319 1.35 -5.99 -10.53
N GLY A 320 1.58 -7.01 -11.32
CA GLY A 320 2.33 -8.20 -10.93
C GLY A 320 1.63 -9.50 -11.31
N PHE A 321 2.35 -10.61 -11.27
CA PHE A 321 1.80 -11.93 -11.50
C PHE A 321 0.77 -12.30 -10.43
N GLY A 322 -0.45 -12.66 -10.82
CA GLY A 322 -1.50 -13.10 -9.91
C GLY A 322 -2.01 -12.04 -8.92
N SER A 323 -1.71 -10.75 -9.14
CA SER A 323 -2.25 -9.68 -8.30
C SER A 323 -3.77 -9.57 -8.45
N LEU A 324 -4.52 -9.51 -7.33
CA LEU A 324 -5.99 -9.50 -7.31
C LEU A 324 -6.64 -10.63 -8.13
N GLN A 325 -5.98 -11.77 -8.25
CA GLN A 325 -6.39 -12.84 -9.17
C GLN A 325 -7.83 -13.30 -8.96
N SER A 326 -8.26 -13.46 -7.72
CA SER A 326 -9.57 -14.00 -7.32
C SER A 326 -10.65 -12.93 -7.15
N ASN A 327 -10.33 -11.64 -7.34
CA ASN A 327 -11.28 -10.54 -7.16
C ASN A 327 -12.45 -10.71 -8.12
N THR A 328 -13.68 -10.64 -7.60
CA THR A 328 -14.90 -10.73 -8.43
C THR A 328 -15.63 -9.40 -8.51
N THR A 329 -15.99 -8.81 -7.37
CA THR A 329 -16.79 -7.59 -7.26
C THR A 329 -16.14 -6.48 -6.43
N GLY A 330 -15.02 -6.79 -5.75
CA GLY A 330 -14.29 -5.79 -4.95
C GLY A 330 -13.80 -4.62 -5.79
N SER A 331 -13.89 -3.41 -5.27
CA SER A 331 -13.54 -2.16 -5.96
C SER A 331 -12.55 -1.32 -5.18
N ASN A 332 -11.90 -0.37 -5.84
CA ASN A 332 -10.95 0.56 -5.21
C ASN A 332 -9.75 -0.15 -4.55
N ASN A 333 -9.31 -1.28 -5.06
CA ASN A 333 -8.15 -1.99 -4.53
C ASN A 333 -6.90 -1.65 -5.34
N THR A 334 -5.78 -1.47 -4.65
CA THR A 334 -4.45 -1.33 -5.26
C THR A 334 -3.57 -2.51 -4.84
N ALA A 335 -3.13 -3.30 -5.79
CA ALA A 335 -2.26 -4.45 -5.58
C ALA A 335 -1.03 -4.36 -6.49
N VAL A 336 0.14 -4.17 -5.90
CA VAL A 336 1.41 -4.08 -6.62
C VAL A 336 2.41 -5.10 -6.06
N GLY A 337 2.71 -6.10 -6.84
CA GLY A 337 3.60 -7.21 -6.45
C GLY A 337 3.02 -8.56 -6.86
N CYS A 338 3.88 -9.56 -6.98
CA CYS A 338 3.45 -10.94 -7.23
C CYS A 338 2.62 -11.45 -6.05
N GLY A 339 1.43 -12.01 -6.30
CA GLY A 339 0.53 -12.56 -5.28
C GLY A 339 -0.08 -11.52 -4.32
N SER A 340 0.02 -10.21 -4.62
CA SER A 340 -0.61 -9.21 -3.77
C SER A 340 -2.14 -9.27 -3.90
N LEU A 341 -2.87 -9.32 -2.76
CA LEU A 341 -4.34 -9.47 -2.71
C LEU A 341 -4.87 -10.65 -3.53
N GLN A 342 -4.10 -11.73 -3.66
CA GLN A 342 -4.42 -12.83 -4.59
C GLN A 342 -5.78 -13.45 -4.32
N ALA A 343 -6.12 -13.72 -3.06
CA ALA A 343 -7.37 -14.38 -2.65
C ALA A 343 -8.55 -13.41 -2.47
N ASN A 344 -8.36 -12.11 -2.67
CA ASN A 344 -9.44 -11.12 -2.50
C ASN A 344 -10.62 -11.45 -3.40
N THR A 345 -11.83 -11.50 -2.84
CA THR A 345 -13.04 -11.81 -3.62
C THR A 345 -13.96 -10.60 -3.77
N THR A 346 -14.42 -10.06 -2.65
CA THR A 346 -15.42 -8.98 -2.62
C THR A 346 -14.98 -7.76 -1.84
N ALA A 347 -13.83 -7.84 -1.16
CA ALA A 347 -13.35 -6.73 -0.34
C ALA A 347 -12.91 -5.53 -1.19
N SER A 348 -13.13 -4.34 -0.65
CA SER A 348 -12.85 -3.07 -1.31
C SER A 348 -11.91 -2.19 -0.50
N SER A 349 -11.32 -1.21 -1.15
CA SER A 349 -10.51 -0.18 -0.52
C SER A 349 -9.25 -0.72 0.20
N ASN A 350 -8.64 -1.76 -0.34
CA ASN A 350 -7.39 -2.30 0.16
C ASN A 350 -6.20 -1.80 -0.68
N THR A 351 -5.10 -1.49 -0.02
CA THR A 351 -3.82 -1.20 -0.66
C THR A 351 -2.79 -2.23 -0.25
N ALA A 352 -2.25 -2.98 -1.20
CA ALA A 352 -1.23 -4.01 -1.00
C ALA A 352 -0.05 -3.78 -1.94
N VAL A 353 1.10 -3.46 -1.39
CA VAL A 353 2.34 -3.24 -2.14
C VAL A 353 3.44 -4.12 -1.60
N GLY A 354 3.86 -5.10 -2.38
CA GLY A 354 4.87 -6.08 -2.01
C GLY A 354 4.48 -7.49 -2.41
N HIS A 355 5.44 -8.39 -2.49
CA HIS A 355 5.19 -9.81 -2.76
C HIS A 355 4.39 -10.43 -1.62
N ASN A 356 3.28 -11.13 -1.94
CA ASN A 356 2.35 -11.75 -1.01
C ASN A 356 1.78 -10.79 0.07
N SER A 357 1.69 -9.51 -0.22
CA SER A 357 1.03 -8.54 0.66
C SER A 357 -0.49 -8.75 0.60
N LEU A 358 -1.15 -8.94 1.76
CA LEU A 358 -2.59 -9.26 1.86
C LEU A 358 -3.02 -10.49 1.03
N ASP A 359 -2.14 -11.46 0.85
CA ASP A 359 -2.35 -12.60 -0.05
C ASP A 359 -3.64 -13.37 0.24
N ALA A 360 -3.88 -13.74 1.51
CA ALA A 360 -5.04 -14.53 1.93
C ALA A 360 -6.33 -13.71 2.18
N ASN A 361 -6.31 -12.40 1.96
CA ASN A 361 -7.48 -11.54 2.22
C ASN A 361 -8.66 -11.95 1.33
N THR A 362 -9.83 -12.19 1.92
CA THR A 362 -11.04 -12.55 1.18
C THR A 362 -12.08 -11.43 1.20
N THR A 363 -12.51 -11.00 2.39
CA THR A 363 -13.57 -10.01 2.60
C THR A 363 -13.16 -8.84 3.49
N GLY A 364 -11.93 -8.82 4.02
CA GLY A 364 -11.41 -7.72 4.84
C GLY A 364 -11.19 -6.45 4.01
N ALA A 365 -11.83 -5.35 4.37
CA ALA A 365 -11.77 -4.08 3.66
C ALA A 365 -10.92 -3.02 4.40
N ASN A 366 -10.55 -1.97 3.68
CA ASN A 366 -9.82 -0.81 4.24
C ASN A 366 -8.47 -1.16 4.88
N ASN A 367 -7.77 -2.17 4.38
CA ASN A 367 -6.44 -2.52 4.85
C ASN A 367 -5.36 -1.87 3.98
N SER A 368 -4.27 -1.43 4.61
CA SER A 368 -3.08 -0.89 3.97
C SER A 368 -1.86 -1.73 4.32
N ALA A 369 -1.28 -2.42 3.36
CA ALA A 369 -0.15 -3.33 3.55
C ALA A 369 1.01 -3.00 2.60
N PHE A 370 2.14 -2.62 3.14
CA PHE A 370 3.35 -2.28 2.39
C PHE A 370 4.54 -3.12 2.86
N GLY A 371 5.04 -3.98 2.02
CA GLY A 371 6.21 -4.81 2.29
C GLY A 371 6.02 -6.28 1.95
N LEU A 372 7.11 -7.01 1.86
CA LEU A 372 7.10 -8.47 1.67
C LEU A 372 6.34 -9.15 2.81
N ASN A 373 5.35 -9.97 2.49
CA ASN A 373 4.52 -10.72 3.44
C ASN A 373 3.82 -9.86 4.51
N SER A 374 3.50 -8.61 4.23
CA SER A 374 2.70 -7.79 5.15
C SER A 374 1.22 -8.22 5.10
N LEU A 375 0.59 -8.43 6.26
CA LEU A 375 -0.80 -8.92 6.39
C LEU A 375 -1.10 -10.20 5.58
N THR A 376 -0.12 -11.05 5.36
CA THR A 376 -0.25 -12.20 4.44
C THR A 376 -1.42 -13.11 4.78
N SER A 377 -1.65 -13.40 6.07
CA SER A 377 -2.70 -14.33 6.52
C SER A 377 -4.04 -13.66 6.82
N ASN A 378 -4.18 -12.36 6.61
CA ASN A 378 -5.44 -11.66 6.87
C ASN A 378 -6.55 -12.23 5.99
N THR A 379 -7.66 -12.62 6.58
CA THR A 379 -8.81 -13.15 5.84
C THR A 379 -9.98 -12.18 5.84
N THR A 380 -10.41 -11.75 7.02
CA THR A 380 -11.58 -10.89 7.22
C THR A 380 -11.31 -9.64 8.06
N GLY A 381 -10.10 -9.50 8.61
CA GLY A 381 -9.70 -8.32 9.39
C GLY A 381 -9.79 -7.03 8.55
N ILE A 382 -10.29 -5.97 9.15
CA ILE A 382 -10.52 -4.68 8.48
C ILE A 382 -9.71 -3.55 9.13
N GLN A 383 -9.47 -2.48 8.38
CA GLN A 383 -8.89 -1.24 8.91
C GLN A 383 -7.49 -1.43 9.52
N ASN A 384 -6.71 -2.39 9.03
CA ASN A 384 -5.34 -2.61 9.49
C ASN A 384 -4.34 -1.85 8.61
N THR A 385 -3.32 -1.27 9.23
CA THR A 385 -2.18 -0.65 8.57
C THR A 385 -0.91 -1.41 8.90
N ALA A 386 -0.24 -1.96 7.89
CA ALA A 386 1.00 -2.71 8.02
C ALA A 386 2.08 -2.14 7.09
N LEU A 387 3.16 -1.63 7.64
CA LEU A 387 4.28 -1.08 6.88
C LEU A 387 5.59 -1.71 7.32
N GLY A 388 6.13 -2.59 6.51
CA GLY A 388 7.38 -3.30 6.75
C GLY A 388 7.30 -4.76 6.33
N ARG A 389 8.45 -5.44 6.31
CA ARG A 389 8.53 -6.87 6.02
C ARG A 389 7.88 -7.68 7.13
N SER A 390 7.03 -8.64 6.79
CA SER A 390 6.37 -9.58 7.70
C SER A 390 5.58 -8.89 8.84
N THR A 391 5.10 -7.69 8.60
CA THR A 391 4.30 -6.93 9.56
C THR A 391 2.89 -7.49 9.59
N LEU A 392 2.34 -7.78 10.79
CA LEU A 392 1.01 -8.39 10.96
C LEU A 392 0.81 -9.66 10.11
N SER A 393 1.87 -10.44 9.88
CA SER A 393 1.81 -11.51 8.86
C SER A 393 0.85 -12.65 9.22
N THR A 394 0.61 -12.92 10.48
CA THR A 394 -0.32 -13.97 10.94
C THR A 394 -1.71 -13.45 11.30
N ASN A 395 -1.96 -12.14 11.18
CA ASN A 395 -3.28 -11.59 11.48
C ASN A 395 -4.34 -12.27 10.61
N SER A 396 -5.36 -12.84 11.23
CA SER A 396 -6.46 -13.50 10.50
C SER A 396 -7.72 -12.66 10.48
N THR A 397 -8.18 -12.22 11.67
CA THR A 397 -9.43 -11.48 11.85
C THR A 397 -9.27 -10.21 12.67
N GLY A 398 -8.08 -9.93 13.21
CA GLY A 398 -7.82 -8.72 14.00
C GLY A 398 -8.10 -7.44 13.20
N VAL A 399 -8.67 -6.44 13.87
CA VAL A 399 -9.13 -5.18 13.25
C VAL A 399 -8.46 -3.95 13.87
N GLU A 400 -8.39 -2.87 13.11
CA GLU A 400 -7.93 -1.55 13.59
C GLU A 400 -6.50 -1.57 14.16
N ASN A 401 -5.62 -2.42 13.65
CA ASN A 401 -4.25 -2.48 14.09
C ASN A 401 -3.34 -1.61 13.21
N VAL A 402 -2.40 -0.91 13.83
CA VAL A 402 -1.33 -0.16 13.17
C VAL A 402 0.01 -0.80 13.51
N ALA A 403 0.70 -1.34 12.53
CA ALA A 403 2.00 -1.95 12.70
C ALA A 403 3.02 -1.39 11.69
N ILE A 404 4.11 -0.83 12.18
CA ILE A 404 5.16 -0.21 11.38
C ILE A 404 6.52 -0.72 11.84
N GLY A 405 7.25 -1.36 10.95
CA GLY A 405 8.59 -1.92 11.24
C GLY A 405 8.72 -3.38 10.83
N ASN A 406 9.94 -3.87 10.70
CA ASN A 406 10.16 -5.29 10.40
C ASN A 406 9.67 -6.16 11.56
N ASN A 407 8.86 -7.18 11.27
CA ASN A 407 8.27 -8.11 12.23
C ASN A 407 7.43 -7.42 13.35
N SER A 408 6.93 -6.21 13.12
CA SER A 408 6.00 -5.58 14.06
C SER A 408 4.68 -6.35 14.08
N MET A 409 4.20 -6.76 15.26
CA MET A 409 3.00 -7.58 15.47
C MET A 409 2.97 -8.86 14.61
N LEU A 410 4.11 -9.52 14.45
CA LEU A 410 4.24 -10.69 13.55
C LEU A 410 3.20 -11.77 13.86
N GLN A 411 3.00 -12.11 15.13
CA GLN A 411 2.19 -13.25 15.57
C GLN A 411 0.73 -12.87 15.93
N ASN A 412 0.30 -11.63 15.71
CA ASN A 412 -1.08 -11.25 15.99
C ASN A 412 -2.05 -12.08 15.15
N THR A 413 -3.08 -12.65 15.79
CA THR A 413 -4.12 -13.43 15.10
C THR A 413 -5.48 -12.73 15.12
N THR A 414 -5.96 -12.36 16.30
CA THR A 414 -7.29 -11.78 16.53
C THR A 414 -7.28 -10.50 17.38
N GLY A 415 -6.11 -10.07 17.87
CA GLY A 415 -5.97 -8.84 18.66
C GLY A 415 -6.36 -7.61 17.86
N ASN A 416 -7.04 -6.66 18.52
CA ASN A 416 -7.62 -5.49 17.88
C ASN A 416 -7.07 -4.18 18.46
N SER A 417 -7.14 -3.11 17.69
CA SER A 417 -6.86 -1.74 18.14
C SER A 417 -5.46 -1.59 18.78
N ASN A 418 -4.48 -2.33 18.27
CA ASN A 418 -3.10 -2.24 18.72
C ASN A 418 -2.29 -1.29 17.82
N THR A 419 -1.39 -0.52 18.42
CA THR A 419 -0.41 0.31 17.71
C THR A 419 1.00 -0.17 18.03
N ALA A 420 1.72 -0.64 17.02
CA ALA A 420 3.10 -1.10 17.15
C ALA A 420 4.01 -0.40 16.13
N VAL A 421 4.98 0.35 16.62
CA VAL A 421 5.94 1.09 15.80
C VAL A 421 7.36 0.77 16.23
N GLY A 422 8.08 0.05 15.41
CA GLY A 422 9.44 -0.39 15.68
C GLY A 422 9.70 -1.81 15.23
N CYS A 423 10.95 -2.17 14.99
CA CYS A 423 11.32 -3.54 14.68
C CYS A 423 11.03 -4.44 15.89
N GLY A 424 10.27 -5.54 15.68
CA GLY A 424 9.91 -6.49 16.72
C GLY A 424 8.98 -5.93 17.82
N SER A 425 8.35 -4.78 17.61
CA SER A 425 7.34 -4.26 18.56
C SER A 425 6.09 -5.14 18.53
N LEU A 426 5.59 -5.54 19.72
CA LEU A 426 4.45 -6.47 19.86
C LEU A 426 4.59 -7.76 19.06
N ASP A 427 5.79 -8.26 18.83
CA ASP A 427 6.07 -9.39 17.94
C ASP A 427 5.26 -10.63 18.30
N ALA A 428 5.23 -11.02 19.58
CA ALA A 428 4.57 -12.23 20.07
C ALA A 428 3.06 -12.05 20.36
N ASN A 429 2.49 -10.88 20.14
CA ASN A 429 1.07 -10.63 20.43
C ASN A 429 0.18 -11.59 19.64
N THR A 430 -0.73 -12.28 20.31
CA THR A 430 -1.66 -13.20 19.64
C THR A 430 -3.10 -12.69 19.62
N THR A 431 -3.65 -12.41 20.79
CA THR A 431 -5.07 -12.05 20.96
C THR A 431 -5.28 -10.75 21.74
N ALA A 432 -4.22 -10.19 22.32
CA ALA A 432 -4.33 -8.98 23.13
C ALA A 432 -4.72 -7.76 22.28
N SER A 433 -5.45 -6.87 22.91
CA SER A 433 -6.01 -5.68 22.27
C SER A 433 -5.64 -4.40 23.04
N GLN A 434 -5.78 -3.26 22.37
CA GLN A 434 -5.61 -1.93 22.97
C GLN A 434 -4.20 -1.68 23.52
N ASN A 435 -3.16 -2.26 22.92
CA ASN A 435 -1.77 -2.01 23.29
C ASN A 435 -1.14 -0.94 22.39
N VAL A 436 -0.32 -0.09 22.97
CA VAL A 436 0.56 0.86 22.28
C VAL A 436 2.01 0.47 22.56
N ALA A 437 2.76 0.09 21.53
CA ALA A 437 4.18 -0.26 21.60
C ALA A 437 4.99 0.56 20.59
N VAL A 438 5.81 1.46 21.08
CA VAL A 438 6.65 2.32 20.23
C VAL A 438 8.11 2.18 20.63
N GLY A 439 8.92 1.57 19.81
CA GLY A 439 10.35 1.34 20.04
C GLY A 439 10.79 -0.05 19.57
N TYR A 440 12.10 -0.23 19.47
CA TYR A 440 12.71 -1.53 19.17
C TYR A 440 12.35 -2.54 20.26
N GLU A 441 11.77 -3.69 19.91
CA GLU A 441 11.34 -4.77 20.80
C GLU A 441 10.44 -4.30 21.98
N SER A 442 9.73 -3.19 21.85
CA SER A 442 8.75 -2.76 22.85
C SER A 442 7.59 -3.74 22.92
N LEU A 443 7.23 -4.23 24.12
CA LEU A 443 6.23 -5.31 24.32
C LEU A 443 6.51 -6.56 23.47
N GLY A 444 7.76 -6.87 23.19
CA GLY A 444 8.15 -7.90 22.24
C GLY A 444 7.59 -9.30 22.52
N LEU A 445 7.53 -9.72 23.78
CA LEU A 445 7.04 -11.04 24.21
C LEU A 445 5.58 -11.05 24.69
N ASN A 446 4.85 -9.92 24.59
CA ASN A 446 3.46 -9.86 25.03
C ASN A 446 2.58 -10.82 24.20
N THR A 447 1.81 -11.66 24.88
CA THR A 447 0.91 -12.61 24.21
C THR A 447 -0.56 -12.23 24.36
N THR A 448 -1.02 -12.03 25.61
CA THR A 448 -2.43 -11.77 25.94
C THR A 448 -2.64 -10.56 26.87
N GLY A 449 -1.57 -9.88 27.31
CA GLY A 449 -1.67 -8.66 28.11
C GLY A 449 -2.27 -7.52 27.30
N ALA A 450 -3.35 -6.92 27.79
CA ALA A 450 -4.09 -5.86 27.11
C ALA A 450 -3.91 -4.49 27.78
N GLU A 451 -4.29 -3.43 27.07
CA GLU A 451 -4.34 -2.06 27.60
C GLU A 451 -2.98 -1.53 28.10
N ASN A 452 -1.89 -1.97 27.48
CA ASN A 452 -0.55 -1.52 27.80
C ASN A 452 -0.09 -0.38 26.90
N THR A 453 0.61 0.59 27.49
CA THR A 453 1.34 1.64 26.76
C THR A 453 2.84 1.50 27.04
N ALA A 454 3.60 1.11 26.04
CA ALA A 454 5.05 0.95 26.11
C ALA A 454 5.76 1.82 25.06
N VAL A 455 6.51 2.81 25.51
CA VAL A 455 7.23 3.74 24.63
C VAL A 455 8.71 3.78 25.02
N GLY A 456 9.56 3.29 24.15
CA GLY A 456 11.01 3.20 24.36
C GLY A 456 11.57 1.86 23.89
N SER A 457 12.85 1.82 23.58
CA SER A 457 13.52 0.56 23.24
C SER A 457 13.43 -0.40 24.42
N LYS A 458 12.96 -1.64 24.16
CA LYS A 458 12.79 -2.70 25.15
C LYS A 458 11.92 -2.31 26.35
N SER A 459 11.02 -1.37 26.20
CA SER A 459 10.00 -1.09 27.19
C SER A 459 9.05 -2.28 27.27
N MET A 460 8.93 -2.89 28.47
CA MET A 460 8.09 -4.07 28.72
C MET A 460 8.39 -5.27 27.79
N ASP A 461 9.63 -5.44 27.36
CA ASP A 461 9.98 -6.48 26.39
C ASP A 461 9.71 -7.91 26.87
N ALA A 462 9.80 -8.18 28.18
CA ALA A 462 9.51 -9.48 28.77
C ALA A 462 8.03 -9.72 29.15
N ASN A 463 7.15 -8.72 29.00
CA ASN A 463 5.75 -8.87 29.39
C ASN A 463 5.07 -9.99 28.59
N THR A 464 4.28 -10.83 29.25
CA THR A 464 3.54 -11.92 28.60
C THR A 464 2.03 -11.73 28.73
N THR A 465 1.52 -11.56 29.93
CA THR A 465 0.08 -11.49 30.23
C THR A 465 -0.32 -10.28 31.07
N GLY A 466 0.67 -9.52 31.60
CA GLY A 466 0.38 -8.31 32.40
C GLY A 466 -0.34 -7.24 31.58
N GLY A 467 -1.33 -6.59 32.16
CA GLY A 467 -2.16 -5.57 31.52
C GLY A 467 -2.22 -4.25 32.30
N GLU A 468 -2.80 -3.23 31.64
CA GLU A 468 -3.05 -1.91 32.23
C GLU A 468 -1.78 -1.15 32.65
N HIS A 469 -0.68 -1.33 31.92
CA HIS A 469 0.58 -0.67 32.21
C HIS A 469 0.84 0.59 31.40
N VAL A 470 1.57 1.52 32.00
CA VAL A 470 2.22 2.64 31.30
C VAL A 470 3.72 2.56 31.53
N ALA A 471 4.50 2.28 30.49
CA ALA A 471 5.95 2.20 30.51
C ALA A 471 6.57 3.13 29.47
N VAL A 472 7.19 4.21 29.89
CA VAL A 472 7.82 5.20 29.02
C VAL A 472 9.30 5.37 29.38
N GLY A 473 10.16 4.94 28.50
CA GLY A 473 11.62 4.97 28.67
C GLY A 473 12.29 3.67 28.26
N THR A 474 13.56 3.72 27.91
CA THR A 474 14.35 2.51 27.60
C THR A 474 14.35 1.57 28.81
N ASP A 475 14.06 0.28 28.57
CA ASP A 475 13.99 -0.76 29.60
C ASP A 475 12.99 -0.46 30.74
N ALA A 476 12.02 0.45 30.60
CA ALA A 476 10.98 0.67 31.61
C ALA A 476 10.10 -0.59 31.71
N LEU A 477 9.88 -1.11 32.95
CA LEU A 477 9.19 -2.40 33.20
C LEU A 477 9.75 -3.58 32.37
N GLY A 478 11.06 -3.55 32.04
CA GLY A 478 11.64 -4.48 31.08
C GLY A 478 11.51 -5.96 31.47
N ALA A 479 11.53 -6.31 32.76
CA ALA A 479 11.39 -7.69 33.21
C ALA A 479 9.97 -8.10 33.64
N ASN A 480 8.95 -7.24 33.46
CA ASN A 480 7.58 -7.58 33.86
C ASN A 480 7.09 -8.77 33.02
N THR A 481 6.45 -9.73 33.67
CA THR A 481 5.86 -10.89 33.00
C THR A 481 4.34 -10.92 33.14
N THR A 482 3.83 -10.81 34.37
CA THR A 482 2.40 -11.00 34.71
C THR A 482 1.84 -9.94 35.66
N GLY A 483 2.67 -9.02 36.19
CA GLY A 483 2.20 -7.92 37.03
C GLY A 483 1.25 -7.00 36.24
N ASN A 484 0.34 -6.30 36.96
CA ASN A 484 -0.67 -5.44 36.37
C ASN A 484 -0.67 -4.02 36.95
N GLY A 485 -1.24 -3.07 36.21
CA GLY A 485 -1.62 -1.74 36.70
C GLY A 485 -0.46 -0.84 37.14
N SER A 486 0.73 -1.01 36.62
CA SER A 486 1.91 -0.21 36.99
C SER A 486 2.21 0.91 36.00
N THR A 487 2.67 2.05 36.52
CA THR A 487 3.17 3.20 35.74
C THR A 487 4.67 3.35 35.96
N ALA A 488 5.47 3.23 34.89
CA ALA A 488 6.91 3.40 34.89
C ALA A 488 7.33 4.45 33.86
N VAL A 489 7.78 5.61 34.28
CA VAL A 489 8.23 6.70 33.40
C VAL A 489 9.69 7.07 33.74
N GLY A 490 10.58 6.74 32.83
CA GLY A 490 12.03 6.96 33.00
C GLY A 490 12.84 5.76 32.54
N VAL A 491 14.10 5.98 32.16
CA VAL A 491 15.02 4.90 31.81
C VAL A 491 15.18 3.94 33.00
N LYS A 492 14.90 2.64 32.75
CA LYS A 492 14.97 1.57 33.75
C LYS A 492 14.09 1.78 34.98
N ALA A 493 13.01 2.56 34.89
CA ALA A 493 12.01 2.59 35.96
C ALA A 493 11.33 1.22 36.05
N LEU A 494 11.20 0.65 37.27
CA LEU A 494 10.67 -0.71 37.53
C LEU A 494 11.32 -1.83 36.71
N PHE A 495 12.58 -1.69 36.38
CA PHE A 495 13.27 -2.58 35.43
C PHE A 495 13.19 -4.06 35.77
N THR A 496 13.37 -4.46 37.05
CA THR A 496 13.36 -5.87 37.46
C THR A 496 12.00 -6.37 37.98
N ALA A 497 10.95 -5.56 37.90
CA ALA A 497 9.63 -5.96 38.37
C ALA A 497 9.13 -7.12 37.49
N THR A 498 8.86 -8.26 38.10
CA THR A 498 8.38 -9.47 37.39
C THR A 498 6.88 -9.66 37.52
N THR A 499 6.37 -9.59 38.75
CA THR A 499 4.97 -9.82 39.11
C THR A 499 4.41 -8.73 40.01
N ALA A 500 5.12 -7.62 40.16
CA ALA A 500 4.72 -6.51 41.02
C ALA A 500 3.56 -5.72 40.42
N ASP A 501 2.50 -5.54 41.19
CA ASP A 501 1.28 -4.85 40.78
C ASP A 501 1.21 -3.41 41.30
N SER A 502 0.50 -2.56 40.60
CA SER A 502 0.01 -1.24 41.07
C SER A 502 1.14 -0.30 41.59
N ASN A 503 2.29 -0.32 40.95
CA ASN A 503 3.39 0.58 41.30
C ASN A 503 3.37 1.83 40.38
N THR A 504 3.76 2.97 40.95
CA THR A 504 4.02 4.21 40.21
C THR A 504 5.47 4.62 40.36
N ALA A 505 6.28 4.50 39.32
CA ALA A 505 7.68 4.87 39.28
C ALA A 505 7.93 5.97 38.25
N VAL A 506 8.30 7.15 38.68
CA VAL A 506 8.61 8.28 37.79
C VAL A 506 10.02 8.81 38.09
N GLY A 507 10.92 8.58 37.17
CA GLY A 507 12.32 8.99 37.29
C GLY A 507 13.28 7.94 36.75
N ASN A 508 14.50 8.36 36.40
CA ASN A 508 15.56 7.43 35.99
C ASN A 508 15.89 6.48 37.13
N ASN A 509 15.88 5.16 36.87
CA ASN A 509 16.12 4.10 37.86
C ASN A 509 15.17 4.12 39.08
N ALA A 510 14.03 4.79 39.03
CA ALA A 510 13.03 4.71 40.09
C ALA A 510 12.57 3.26 40.27
N MET A 511 12.59 2.72 41.50
CA MET A 511 12.23 1.32 41.81
C MET A 511 12.93 0.25 40.96
N ARG A 512 14.13 0.52 40.50
CA ARG A 512 14.82 -0.33 39.51
C ARG A 512 14.91 -1.81 39.90
N LYS A 513 15.13 -2.11 41.22
CA LYS A 513 15.33 -3.47 41.72
C LYS A 513 14.06 -4.12 42.30
N THR A 514 12.91 -3.46 42.25
CA THR A 514 11.65 -4.05 42.71
C THR A 514 11.34 -5.31 41.89
N THR A 515 11.03 -6.40 42.61
CA THR A 515 10.68 -7.69 41.97
C THR A 515 9.20 -8.02 42.12
N THR A 516 8.72 -8.09 43.38
CA THR A 516 7.33 -8.46 43.70
C THR A 516 6.62 -7.44 44.62
N GLY A 517 7.33 -6.41 45.10
CA GLY A 517 6.73 -5.37 45.96
C GLY A 517 5.70 -4.56 45.16
N GLY A 518 4.44 -4.52 45.65
CA GLY A 518 3.34 -3.81 45.01
C GLY A 518 2.85 -2.59 45.78
N GLY A 519 2.05 -1.74 45.13
CA GLY A 519 1.43 -0.57 45.74
C GLY A 519 2.38 0.58 46.09
N ASN A 520 3.60 0.62 45.52
CA ASN A 520 4.56 1.67 45.80
C ASN A 520 4.40 2.87 44.87
N THR A 521 4.58 4.07 45.40
CA THR A 521 4.69 5.32 44.63
C THR A 521 6.10 5.91 44.82
N ALA A 522 6.85 6.04 43.73
CA ALA A 522 8.21 6.55 43.73
C ALA A 522 8.41 7.61 42.64
N VAL A 523 8.63 8.85 43.02
CA VAL A 523 8.84 9.98 42.12
C VAL A 523 10.18 10.66 42.39
N GLY A 524 11.11 10.52 41.45
CA GLY A 524 12.47 11.08 41.55
C GLY A 524 13.52 10.15 40.99
N ASP A 525 14.67 10.68 40.61
CA ASP A 525 15.83 9.91 40.17
C ASP A 525 16.32 9.00 41.28
N GLN A 526 16.51 7.69 41.00
CA GLN A 526 16.99 6.66 41.91
C GLN A 526 16.18 6.51 43.22
N THR A 527 14.94 7.01 43.28
CA THR A 527 14.06 6.83 44.41
C THR A 527 13.66 5.36 44.55
N LEU A 528 13.69 4.83 45.78
CA LEU A 528 13.35 3.44 46.11
C LEU A 528 14.11 2.40 45.25
N ILE A 529 15.33 2.73 44.80
CA ILE A 529 16.08 1.98 43.80
C ILE A 529 16.42 0.54 44.20
N CYS A 530 16.68 0.29 45.50
CA CYS A 530 17.08 -1.03 46.01
C CYS A 530 15.90 -1.90 46.46
N ASN A 531 14.65 -1.39 46.44
CA ASN A 531 13.49 -2.15 46.89
C ASN A 531 13.37 -3.47 46.09
N THR A 532 13.10 -4.55 46.82
CA THR A 532 12.84 -5.86 46.20
C THR A 532 11.39 -6.29 46.41
N THR A 533 10.98 -6.43 47.69
CA THR A 533 9.65 -6.94 48.08
C THR A 533 8.83 -5.97 48.93
N GLY A 534 9.42 -4.83 49.34
CA GLY A 534 8.71 -3.81 50.12
C GLY A 534 7.50 -3.27 49.36
N ALA A 535 6.39 -3.10 50.05
CA ALA A 535 5.12 -2.69 49.49
C ALA A 535 4.57 -1.42 50.17
N ASN A 536 3.63 -0.73 49.45
CA ASN A 536 2.92 0.43 49.97
C ASN A 536 3.80 1.59 50.45
N ASN A 537 4.98 1.77 49.86
CA ASN A 537 5.84 2.90 50.17
C ASN A 537 5.46 4.10 49.27
N THR A 538 5.45 5.29 49.85
CA THR A 538 5.28 6.56 49.11
C THR A 538 6.57 7.38 49.23
N THR A 539 7.25 7.58 48.09
CA THR A 539 8.56 8.24 48.05
C THR A 539 8.60 9.33 47.00
N VAL A 540 9.01 10.53 47.41
CA VAL A 540 9.15 11.67 46.47
C VAL A 540 10.47 12.37 46.75
N GLY A 541 11.33 12.40 45.74
CA GLY A 541 12.66 13.05 45.83
C GLY A 541 13.78 12.15 45.34
N LYS A 542 14.84 12.74 44.81
CA LYS A 542 16.04 12.01 44.42
C LYS A 542 16.61 11.19 45.61
N ASP A 543 16.97 9.91 45.36
CA ASP A 543 17.53 8.99 46.35
C ASP A 543 16.65 8.78 47.60
N ALA A 544 15.39 9.23 47.64
CA ALA A 544 14.48 8.97 48.75
C ALA A 544 14.26 7.47 48.93
N LEU A 545 14.40 6.95 50.16
CA LEU A 545 14.29 5.53 50.53
C LEU A 545 15.16 4.60 49.65
N GLY A 546 16.31 5.11 49.17
CA GLY A 546 17.11 4.46 48.12
C GLY A 546 17.72 3.10 48.52
N LYS A 547 17.99 2.82 49.81
CA LYS A 547 18.58 1.56 50.27
C LYS A 547 17.60 0.52 50.75
N THR A 548 16.31 0.85 50.84
CA THR A 548 15.27 -0.08 51.31
C THR A 548 15.20 -1.31 50.38
N THR A 549 15.16 -2.49 51.00
CA THR A 549 14.99 -3.77 50.31
C THR A 549 13.61 -4.39 50.54
N THR A 550 13.17 -4.45 51.82
CA THR A 550 11.93 -5.15 52.22
C THR A 550 10.98 -4.26 53.05
N GLY A 551 11.43 -3.06 53.49
CA GLY A 551 10.61 -2.13 54.25
C GLY A 551 9.31 -1.74 53.53
N SER A 552 8.20 -1.71 54.29
CA SER A 552 6.86 -1.46 53.75
C SER A 552 6.15 -0.32 54.48
N GLY A 553 5.21 0.35 53.81
CA GLY A 553 4.39 1.39 54.40
C GLY A 553 5.16 2.67 54.77
N ASN A 554 6.33 2.93 54.21
CA ASN A 554 7.10 4.12 54.51
C ASN A 554 6.63 5.31 53.63
N THR A 555 6.61 6.49 54.21
CA THR A 555 6.42 7.77 53.53
C THR A 555 7.71 8.59 53.61
N SER A 556 8.31 8.86 52.45
CA SER A 556 9.60 9.55 52.35
C SER A 556 9.49 10.71 51.34
N ILE A 557 9.50 11.93 51.80
CA ILE A 557 9.33 13.13 50.95
C ILE A 557 10.53 14.06 51.15
N GLY A 558 11.31 14.24 50.12
CA GLY A 558 12.54 15.05 50.12
C GLY A 558 13.73 14.29 49.58
N GLN A 559 14.69 14.98 48.98
CA GLN A 559 15.93 14.37 48.51
C GLN A 559 16.63 13.63 49.69
N GLY A 560 16.95 12.35 49.45
CA GLY A 560 17.66 11.53 50.43
C GLY A 560 16.90 11.19 51.72
N ALA A 561 15.62 11.53 51.84
CA ALA A 561 14.82 11.17 53.00
C ALA A 561 14.76 9.64 53.16
N LEU A 562 14.95 9.14 54.38
CA LEU A 562 15.02 7.70 54.73
C LEU A 562 16.04 6.89 53.91
N ASN A 563 17.06 7.53 53.33
CA ASN A 563 18.00 6.82 52.44
C ASN A 563 18.85 5.75 53.14
N SER A 564 18.90 5.73 54.49
CA SER A 564 19.58 4.69 55.26
C SER A 564 18.72 3.48 55.56
N VAL A 565 17.41 3.56 55.44
CA VAL A 565 16.48 2.47 55.77
C VAL A 565 16.69 1.28 54.84
N THR A 566 16.91 0.10 55.43
CA THR A 566 17.07 -1.18 54.68
C THR A 566 15.84 -2.06 54.80
N SER A 567 15.27 -2.26 55.99
CA SER A 567 14.12 -3.12 56.28
C SER A 567 13.02 -2.46 57.13
N GLY A 568 13.28 -1.26 57.68
CA GLY A 568 12.32 -0.52 58.52
C GLY A 568 11.01 -0.25 57.80
N SER A 569 9.89 -0.35 58.53
CA SER A 569 8.54 -0.20 58.00
C SER A 569 7.75 0.87 58.75
N GLN A 570 6.69 1.41 58.09
CA GLN A 570 5.75 2.39 58.68
C GLN A 570 6.45 3.68 59.20
N ASN A 571 7.53 4.09 58.57
CA ASN A 571 8.23 5.32 58.89
C ASN A 571 7.74 6.49 57.99
N VAL A 572 7.67 7.67 58.58
CA VAL A 572 7.36 8.92 57.89
C VAL A 572 8.56 9.86 58.03
N ALA A 573 9.12 10.32 56.90
CA ALA A 573 10.16 11.35 56.91
C ALA A 573 9.88 12.42 55.83
N ILE A 574 9.87 13.66 56.26
CA ILE A 574 9.63 14.82 55.38
C ILE A 574 10.76 15.84 55.55
N GLY A 575 11.44 16.13 54.47
CA GLY A 575 12.55 17.09 54.41
C GLY A 575 13.82 16.50 53.80
N PHE A 576 14.73 17.37 53.38
CA PHE A 576 16.06 16.99 52.89
C PHE A 576 16.78 16.11 53.89
N ASN A 577 17.24 14.90 53.48
CA ASN A 577 17.92 13.90 54.28
C ASN A 577 17.23 13.58 55.64
N ALA A 578 15.94 13.79 55.80
CA ALA A 578 15.22 13.45 57.03
C ALA A 578 15.33 11.95 57.32
N GLY A 579 15.80 11.55 58.52
CA GLY A 579 15.98 10.15 58.92
C GLY A 579 17.04 9.37 58.12
N ALA A 580 17.96 10.05 57.44
CA ALA A 580 19.10 9.46 56.74
C ALA A 580 20.43 9.70 57.48
N GLN A 581 21.50 9.07 57.01
CA GLN A 581 22.84 9.21 57.59
C GLN A 581 23.25 10.67 57.74
N GLY A 582 23.67 11.06 58.95
CA GLY A 582 23.98 12.44 59.31
C GLY A 582 22.79 13.27 59.78
N ALA A 583 21.56 12.71 59.73
CA ALA A 583 20.38 13.32 60.33
C ALA A 583 20.46 13.24 61.90
N MET A 584 19.58 13.96 62.56
CA MET A 584 19.42 13.91 64.02
C MET A 584 19.10 12.49 64.51
N ILE A 585 18.43 11.69 63.67
CA ILE A 585 18.12 10.28 63.86
C ILE A 585 18.35 9.59 62.53
N ASP A 586 19.25 8.61 62.46
CA ASP A 586 19.47 7.75 61.32
C ASP A 586 18.62 6.49 61.49
N ILE A 587 17.62 6.30 60.62
CA ILE A 587 16.77 5.11 60.64
C ILE A 587 17.35 4.10 59.68
N THR A 588 17.66 2.92 60.14
CA THR A 588 18.19 1.81 59.33
C THR A 588 17.26 0.62 59.26
N GLY A 589 16.78 0.10 60.38
CA GLY A 589 15.84 -1.02 60.49
C GLY A 589 14.63 -0.76 61.38
N GLU A 590 14.57 0.41 61.99
CA GLU A 590 13.51 0.79 62.93
C GLU A 590 12.16 1.00 62.25
N ASN A 591 11.06 0.78 62.97
CA ASN A 591 9.70 0.92 62.51
C ASN A 591 8.96 2.03 63.26
N ASN A 592 7.85 2.51 62.68
CA ASN A 592 6.89 3.41 63.32
C ASN A 592 7.49 4.75 63.76
N ARG A 593 8.38 5.33 62.97
CA ARG A 593 9.04 6.61 63.27
C ARG A 593 8.44 7.72 62.41
N ALA A 594 8.28 8.92 62.96
CA ALA A 594 7.93 10.13 62.24
C ALA A 594 9.03 11.19 62.43
N ILE A 595 9.62 11.66 61.32
CA ILE A 595 10.72 12.64 61.34
C ILE A 595 10.35 13.79 60.39
N PHE A 596 10.47 14.99 60.92
CA PHE A 596 10.28 16.22 60.16
C PHE A 596 11.58 17.04 60.12
N GLY A 597 12.23 17.09 58.98
CA GLY A 597 13.45 17.85 58.75
C GLY A 597 14.76 17.10 59.07
N HIS A 598 15.88 17.76 58.82
CA HIS A 598 17.24 17.33 59.05
C HIS A 598 17.85 18.11 60.25
N THR A 599 19.07 17.84 60.65
CA THR A 599 19.81 18.56 61.72
C THR A 599 19.85 20.08 61.52
N ASP A 600 19.74 20.57 60.30
CA ASP A 600 19.74 21.99 59.97
C ASP A 600 18.39 22.69 60.24
N VAL A 601 17.33 21.94 60.54
CA VAL A 601 16.01 22.50 60.87
C VAL A 601 16.00 22.94 62.32
N THR A 602 16.01 24.24 62.58
CA THR A 602 16.06 24.81 63.92
C THR A 602 14.70 25.16 64.51
N ASN A 603 13.70 25.38 63.66
CA ASN A 603 12.37 25.80 64.10
C ASN A 603 11.27 25.08 63.31
N ALA A 604 10.27 24.57 64.01
CA ALA A 604 9.02 24.08 63.46
C ALA A 604 7.87 24.99 63.90
N TYR A 605 7.21 25.63 62.96
CA TYR A 605 6.07 26.51 63.24
C TYR A 605 4.77 25.74 63.06
N VAL A 606 4.05 25.52 64.17
CA VAL A 606 2.70 24.95 64.17
C VAL A 606 1.76 25.88 64.89
N LYS A 607 0.58 26.16 64.30
CA LYS A 607 -0.40 27.08 64.88
C LYS A 607 -1.19 26.45 66.04
N VAL A 608 -1.24 25.13 66.11
CA VAL A 608 -1.99 24.37 67.10
C VAL A 608 -1.07 23.34 67.76
N ALA A 609 -1.28 23.02 69.02
CA ALA A 609 -0.50 21.99 69.73
C ALA A 609 -0.77 20.59 69.11
N PHE A 610 0.25 19.75 69.17
CA PHE A 610 0.10 18.32 68.90
C PHE A 610 -0.77 17.70 70.00
N THR A 611 -1.87 17.03 69.61
CA THR A 611 -2.73 16.31 70.56
C THR A 611 -2.27 14.88 70.66
N VAL A 612 -1.92 14.46 71.86
CA VAL A 612 -1.48 13.09 72.16
C VAL A 612 -2.68 12.29 72.67
N THR A 613 -2.92 11.14 72.08
CA THR A 613 -3.99 10.22 72.53
C THR A 613 -3.69 9.74 73.95
N SER A 614 -4.60 9.90 74.91
CA SER A 614 -4.42 9.54 76.33
C SER A 614 -5.62 8.79 76.92
N ASP A 615 -6.37 8.07 76.10
CA ASP A 615 -7.51 7.25 76.57
C ASP A 615 -6.98 6.07 77.41
N ALA A 616 -7.59 5.84 78.56
CA ALA A 616 -7.24 4.74 79.47
C ALA A 616 -7.46 3.36 78.83
N ARG A 617 -8.37 3.27 77.82
CA ARG A 617 -8.64 2.03 77.09
C ARG A 617 -7.49 1.61 76.15
N ASP A 618 -6.62 2.56 75.79
CA ASP A 618 -5.44 2.34 74.96
C ASP A 618 -4.19 2.11 75.78
N LYS A 619 -4.28 2.05 77.12
CA LYS A 619 -3.20 1.93 78.05
C LYS A 619 -3.35 0.72 78.97
N THR A 620 -2.28 0.11 79.35
CA THR A 620 -2.20 -1.02 80.30
C THR A 620 -1.06 -0.79 81.35
N ASN A 621 -0.99 -1.64 82.36
CA ASN A 621 0.06 -1.61 83.39
C ASN A 621 0.20 -0.27 84.10
N PHE A 622 -0.94 0.31 84.53
CA PHE A 622 -0.93 1.54 85.32
C PHE A 622 -0.16 1.37 86.61
N GLY A 623 0.80 2.23 86.85
CA GLY A 623 1.68 2.27 88.07
C GLY A 623 1.82 3.69 88.62
N THR A 624 2.46 3.83 89.77
CA THR A 624 2.81 5.13 90.34
C THR A 624 4.00 5.69 89.62
N VAL A 625 4.10 7.01 89.45
CA VAL A 625 5.30 7.70 88.96
C VAL A 625 6.38 7.65 90.04
N PRO A 626 7.51 7.03 89.76
CA PRO A 626 8.52 6.77 90.83
C PRO A 626 9.30 8.01 91.25
N HIS A 627 9.19 9.09 90.49
CA HIS A 627 9.92 10.34 90.73
C HIS A 627 9.00 11.44 91.23
N GLY A 628 9.49 12.20 92.24
CA GLY A 628 8.78 13.30 92.90
C GLY A 628 9.69 14.51 93.17
N LEU A 629 9.51 15.17 94.33
CA LEU A 629 10.16 16.41 94.69
C LEU A 629 11.72 16.27 94.73
N ASP A 630 12.22 15.18 95.23
CA ASP A 630 13.68 14.94 95.34
C ASP A 630 14.31 14.81 93.96
N PHE A 631 13.65 14.19 92.99
CA PHE A 631 14.13 14.10 91.62
C PHE A 631 14.11 15.48 90.93
N VAL A 632 13.05 16.25 91.09
CA VAL A 632 12.92 17.59 90.47
C VAL A 632 13.95 18.56 91.05
N ASN A 633 14.27 18.47 92.34
CA ASN A 633 15.31 19.30 92.99
C ASN A 633 16.75 19.01 92.50
N GLN A 634 16.99 17.85 91.92
CA GLN A 634 18.28 17.46 91.31
C GLN A 634 18.38 17.83 89.81
N LEU A 635 17.29 18.20 89.18
CA LEU A 635 17.31 18.67 87.81
C LEU A 635 18.05 19.99 87.66
N ASN A 636 18.97 20.09 86.69
CA ASN A 636 19.73 21.28 86.40
C ASN A 636 19.31 21.93 85.08
N PRO A 637 18.38 22.91 85.06
CA PRO A 637 18.01 23.65 83.89
C PRO A 637 19.16 24.45 83.33
N VAL A 638 19.37 24.40 82.00
CA VAL A 638 20.47 25.11 81.35
C VAL A 638 19.90 25.94 80.14
N SER A 639 20.61 27.00 79.79
CA SER A 639 20.41 27.67 78.49
C SER A 639 21.40 27.11 77.48
N PHE A 640 20.95 26.89 76.29
CA PHE A 640 21.80 26.34 75.22
C PHE A 640 21.38 26.83 73.85
N GLN A 641 22.28 26.69 72.88
CA GLN A 641 21.99 26.73 71.43
C GLN A 641 22.44 25.38 70.87
N PHE A 642 21.78 24.92 69.81
CA PHE A 642 22.29 23.73 69.13
C PHE A 642 23.60 24.03 68.42
N LYS A 643 24.47 23.02 68.26
CA LYS A 643 25.61 23.08 67.35
C LYS A 643 25.19 22.79 65.91
N LYS A 644 25.95 23.30 64.96
CA LYS A 644 25.71 23.02 63.55
C LYS A 644 25.86 21.54 63.19
N SER A 645 26.82 20.84 63.85
CA SER A 645 26.97 19.39 63.86
C SER A 645 27.70 18.98 65.11
N ARG A 646 27.80 17.67 65.44
CA ARG A 646 28.53 17.16 66.61
C ARG A 646 30.02 17.56 66.61
N ASP A 647 30.59 17.64 65.41
CA ASP A 647 32.02 17.96 65.22
C ASP A 647 32.24 19.47 64.96
N ASN A 648 31.20 20.28 65.03
CA ASN A 648 31.28 21.72 64.80
C ASN A 648 30.58 22.50 65.90
N ASP A 649 31.36 23.09 66.81
CA ASP A 649 30.85 23.84 67.94
C ASP A 649 30.22 25.20 67.65
N THR A 650 30.11 25.57 66.37
CA THR A 650 29.44 26.83 65.96
C THR A 650 27.98 26.81 66.39
N PRO A 651 27.52 27.79 67.20
CA PRO A 651 26.12 27.89 67.58
C PRO A 651 25.19 27.99 66.39
N HIS A 652 24.08 27.25 66.47
CA HIS A 652 23.05 27.21 65.42
C HIS A 652 21.63 27.38 65.97
N GLY A 653 20.87 28.34 65.48
CA GLY A 653 19.54 28.65 65.97
C GLY A 653 19.49 29.57 67.18
N ASP A 654 18.29 29.77 67.74
CA ASP A 654 18.03 30.66 68.85
C ASP A 654 18.48 30.07 70.22
N LEU A 655 18.70 30.94 71.25
CA LEU A 655 18.91 30.54 72.60
C LEU A 655 17.66 29.84 73.15
N ARG A 656 17.86 28.69 73.79
CA ARG A 656 16.79 27.86 74.36
C ARG A 656 17.08 27.52 75.82
N TYR A 657 15.99 27.20 76.53
CA TYR A 657 16.10 26.63 77.90
C TYR A 657 15.69 25.17 77.81
N GLY A 658 16.39 24.33 78.57
CA GLY A 658 16.12 22.92 78.64
C GLY A 658 17.08 22.20 79.59
N PHE A 659 17.26 20.92 79.36
CA PHE A 659 18.09 20.05 80.17
C PHE A 659 19.11 19.32 79.29
N LYS A 660 20.25 18.91 79.90
CA LYS A 660 21.13 17.93 79.28
C LYS A 660 20.53 16.55 79.48
N ALA A 661 20.33 15.83 78.36
CA ALA A 661 19.76 14.47 78.38
C ALA A 661 20.57 13.52 79.29
N GLN A 662 21.91 13.66 79.31
CA GLN A 662 22.82 12.87 80.15
C GLN A 662 22.57 13.08 81.66
N ASP A 663 22.28 14.33 82.03
CA ASP A 663 22.05 14.65 83.44
C ASP A 663 20.73 14.01 83.95
N ILE A 664 19.67 14.07 83.15
CA ILE A 664 18.38 13.42 83.48
C ILE A 664 18.55 11.90 83.49
N MET A 665 19.21 11.32 82.47
CA MET A 665 19.41 9.89 82.37
C MET A 665 20.17 9.32 83.59
N ALA A 666 21.14 10.05 84.07
CA ALA A 666 21.87 9.66 85.32
C ALA A 666 20.97 9.64 86.58
N LEU A 667 19.90 10.46 86.59
CA LEU A 667 18.92 10.48 87.68
C LEU A 667 17.83 9.42 87.52
N GLU A 668 17.52 9.00 86.32
CA GLU A 668 16.50 7.96 86.02
C GLU A 668 17.04 6.53 86.23
N GLY A 669 18.37 6.33 86.12
CA GLY A 669 19.01 5.01 86.24
C GLY A 669 18.86 4.12 85.02
N ASP A 670 18.80 2.78 85.23
CA ASP A 670 18.88 1.76 84.16
C ASP A 670 17.70 1.72 83.21
N ASN A 671 16.54 2.27 83.59
CA ASN A 671 15.31 2.25 82.75
C ASN A 671 14.73 3.66 82.58
N PRO A 672 15.40 4.53 81.83
CA PRO A 672 14.94 5.90 81.64
C PRO A 672 13.63 5.97 80.86
N VAL A 673 12.70 6.84 81.29
CA VAL A 673 11.38 7.10 80.65
C VAL A 673 11.34 8.49 80.06
N ILE A 674 11.97 9.48 80.75
CA ILE A 674 12.05 10.88 80.29
C ILE A 674 13.07 11.02 79.17
N ILE A 675 14.14 10.20 79.24
CA ILE A 675 15.16 10.14 78.21
C ILE A 675 14.96 8.90 77.38
N ASP A 676 14.92 9.11 76.06
CA ASP A 676 14.99 8.03 75.06
C ASP A 676 16.50 7.73 74.84
N ASN A 677 16.90 6.54 75.20
CA ASN A 677 18.26 6.02 75.07
C ASN A 677 18.37 4.90 74.05
N GLU A 678 17.39 4.79 73.13
CA GLU A 678 17.37 3.80 72.03
C GLU A 678 18.67 3.87 71.19
N PHE A 679 19.22 5.09 71.10
CA PHE A 679 20.52 5.33 70.47
C PHE A 679 21.49 5.96 71.46
N GLU A 680 22.49 5.21 71.87
CA GLU A 680 23.48 5.69 72.86
C GLU A 680 24.16 7.02 72.46
N ASP A 681 24.41 7.19 71.17
CA ASP A 681 24.95 8.41 70.57
C ASP A 681 23.92 9.52 70.32
N ALA A 682 22.64 9.31 70.56
CA ALA A 682 21.60 10.28 70.25
C ALA A 682 20.47 10.30 71.29
N LEU A 683 20.80 10.57 72.49
CA LEU A 683 19.83 10.71 73.56
C LEU A 683 18.79 11.79 73.25
N LYS A 684 17.52 11.48 73.49
CA LYS A 684 16.39 12.39 73.17
C LYS A 684 15.62 12.67 74.47
N TYR A 685 15.23 13.92 74.63
CA TYR A 685 14.41 14.36 75.76
C TYR A 685 12.93 14.31 75.39
N LYS A 686 12.15 13.49 76.13
CA LYS A 686 10.70 13.39 76.04
C LYS A 686 10.06 14.30 77.11
N GLY A 687 10.02 15.59 76.80
CA GLY A 687 9.64 16.62 77.78
C GLY A 687 8.25 16.46 78.40
N GLU A 688 7.31 15.87 77.68
CA GLU A 688 6.00 15.55 78.17
C GLU A 688 5.94 14.51 79.27
N HIS A 689 6.93 13.60 79.33
CA HIS A 689 7.04 12.61 80.39
C HIS A 689 7.55 13.22 81.76
N LEU A 690 8.14 14.41 81.72
CA LEU A 690 8.49 15.17 82.89
C LEU A 690 7.23 15.80 83.55
N VAL A 691 6.16 16.06 82.84
CA VAL A 691 4.94 16.71 83.39
C VAL A 691 4.33 15.92 84.56
N PRO A 692 4.09 14.58 84.44
CA PRO A 692 3.59 13.77 85.53
C PRO A 692 4.52 13.81 86.78
N VAL A 693 5.85 13.84 86.60
CA VAL A 693 6.85 13.96 87.65
C VAL A 693 6.76 15.32 88.36
N LEU A 694 6.62 16.41 87.60
CA LEU A 694 6.36 17.75 88.11
C LEU A 694 5.08 17.84 88.95
N VAL A 695 3.99 17.22 88.48
CA VAL A 695 2.70 17.14 89.18
C VAL A 695 2.87 16.40 90.50
N ASN A 696 3.63 15.27 90.48
CA ASN A 696 3.92 14.51 91.71
C ASN A 696 4.76 15.34 92.72
N ALA A 697 5.81 15.99 92.24
CA ALA A 697 6.65 16.89 93.09
C ALA A 697 5.82 18.04 93.69
N ILE A 698 4.91 18.64 92.93
CA ILE A 698 4.05 19.69 93.47
C ILE A 698 3.11 19.14 94.53
N LYS A 699 2.56 17.93 94.40
CA LYS A 699 1.77 17.30 95.45
C LYS A 699 2.57 17.05 96.72
N GLU A 700 3.78 16.49 96.63
CA GLU A 700 4.67 16.27 97.76
C GLU A 700 5.06 17.58 98.45
N LEU A 701 5.34 18.62 97.65
CA LEU A 701 5.66 19.95 98.22
C LEU A 701 4.44 20.55 98.94
N SER A 702 3.19 20.38 98.35
CA SER A 702 1.96 20.83 98.99
C SER A 702 1.68 20.12 100.31
N GLU A 703 1.97 18.82 100.37
CA GLU A 703 1.84 18.04 101.59
C GLU A 703 2.83 18.49 102.65
N THR A 704 4.10 18.65 102.26
CA THR A 704 5.15 19.18 103.14
C THR A 704 4.82 20.55 103.70
N ASN A 705 4.28 21.44 102.84
CA ASN A 705 3.83 22.76 103.26
C ASN A 705 2.67 22.71 104.23
N LYS A 706 1.72 21.76 104.06
CA LYS A 706 0.61 21.57 105.00
C LYS A 706 1.12 21.09 106.33
N ASP A 707 2.04 20.12 106.34
CA ASP A 707 2.69 19.64 107.57
C ASP A 707 3.47 20.75 108.32
N LEU A 708 4.27 21.53 107.55
CA LEU A 708 4.98 22.69 108.10
C LEU A 708 4.04 23.73 108.69
N LYS A 709 2.91 24.01 108.01
CA LYS A 709 1.91 24.94 108.49
C LYS A 709 1.25 24.43 109.76
N SER A 710 0.86 23.15 109.81
CA SER A 710 0.33 22.51 110.99
C SER A 710 1.37 22.56 112.18
N ARG A 711 2.64 22.34 111.88
CA ARG A 711 3.71 22.42 112.90
C ARG A 711 3.96 23.85 113.37
N ILE A 712 3.85 24.84 112.53
CA ILE A 712 3.91 26.27 112.90
C ILE A 712 2.70 26.63 113.75
N GLU A 713 1.45 26.27 113.31
CA GLU A 713 0.24 26.49 114.10
C GLU A 713 0.31 25.82 115.49
N ALA A 714 0.90 24.61 115.57
CA ALA A 714 1.15 23.95 116.85
C ALA A 714 2.22 24.65 117.70
N LEU A 715 3.24 25.28 117.10
CA LEU A 715 4.29 26.06 117.82
C LEU A 715 3.78 27.45 118.27
N GLU A 716 2.84 28.07 117.53
CA GLU A 716 2.17 29.34 117.85
C GLU A 716 1.09 29.19 118.93
N SER A 717 0.57 27.96 119.15
CA SER A 717 -0.42 27.64 120.18
C SER A 717 0.17 27.18 121.53
N ASN A 718 1.50 27.05 121.63
CA ASN A 718 2.24 26.83 122.87
C ASN A 718 2.88 28.13 123.32
#